data_101fe0daaaa31704b9154a39af6286db
#
_entry.id   101fe0daaaa31704b9154a39af6286db
#
_cell.length_a   1.000
_cell.length_b   1.000
_cell.length_c   1.000
_cell.angle_alpha   90.00
_cell.angle_beta   90.00
_cell.angle_gamma   90.00
#
_symmetry.space_group_name_H-M   'P 1'
#
loop_
_entity.id
_entity.type
_entity.pdbx_description
1 polymer ?
#
loop_
_entity_poly.entity_id
_entity_poly.type
_entity_poly.pdbx_seq_one_letter_code
_entity_poly.pdbx_strand_id
1 'polypeptide(L)'
;MTIYFNEPQSMYHRFGDDPEHVLKVLAERYIGANPQADFVYRKFQKSGILQNDQGLYDLNLGERFPDAKQGQVSYAAALVWGDEDRNLDVLVSCYGPVRFWFNGLLTYRSTVIDEIKPDATVKLSLDIKPGWNTLLLELKNTAAGFGCRFGSDEGKVRILNVLAPFRGRKGSAGWVYSEPICPDHVPAGIGDLLGEEGPDLLGDEAACGLNWLPETRWSPERQNLPVPERLFGRLPGRRVYGWTRIQAGSPAGIPVRLSGHASGPLRIWLEGKLAAALPEAGSFDVEIEAGPGTGNLLVCSECPAAGEPWQFHVGAAIGAEPVAHELPWRVHGAEGETWLYAGPFEAEAEPDAMEMCRMDRIFAVQGNGADHEPEHTYWRLDGPEAWVRPYYENAMLSNKWTVGSVTNYGRWDYPLGVTVYGLLQTGRYLDRPDMIRYAAEHVQACTTMYEYSLWDRKQYGFPAINQQLVMMKMLDNCGSFGSAMLEAYGDCREQTFLPIADKIADFMLNKLERREDGAFYRKCPGEYSENTMWADDLYMSTPFLVRYARLKGDPAALDEAAKQFLLFRKYLFMADQKIMSHVYDFKYGQATRIPWGRGNGWTLFSLSEVLAALPEQHADRPALIAFFNELCEGYAALQGESGLWHQVLNEPDTYEEASCTAMFAYGFARGVRFGWFKKPEVYAEASRKAWQGLTRVAIDRQGNVHGVCSGSRYAFTSEYYDKDLLTVTNDNHGIGIMMLAGTEVARMQQHLEQRQSPAAVRSS
;
A
#
# COMPACT_ATOMS: atom_id res chain seq x y z
N MET A 1 -18.93 -3.17 31.86
CA MET A 1 -19.11 -3.86 30.53
C MET A 1 -19.32 -2.79 29.48
N THR A 2 -18.44 -2.71 28.53
CA THR A 2 -18.56 -1.75 27.42
C THR A 2 -19.60 -2.27 26.42
N ILE A 3 -20.57 -1.44 26.05
CA ILE A 3 -21.64 -1.82 25.12
C ILE A 3 -21.36 -1.15 23.78
N TYR A 4 -20.97 -1.90 22.76
CA TYR A 4 -20.75 -1.39 21.42
C TYR A 4 -22.02 -1.40 20.56
N PHE A 5 -22.96 -2.32 20.84
CA PHE A 5 -24.27 -2.46 20.18
C PHE A 5 -25.24 -3.21 21.09
N ASN A 6 -26.54 -3.20 20.76
CA ASN A 6 -27.55 -3.90 21.55
C ASN A 6 -27.39 -5.44 21.43
N GLU A 7 -27.49 -6.16 22.52
CA GLU A 7 -27.30 -7.63 22.60
C GLU A 7 -28.07 -8.43 21.51
N PRO A 8 -29.34 -8.14 21.18
CA PRO A 8 -30.03 -8.82 20.07
C PRO A 8 -29.38 -8.66 18.68
N GLN A 9 -28.48 -7.71 18.54
CA GLN A 9 -27.70 -7.48 17.32
C GLN A 9 -26.37 -8.24 17.30
N SER A 10 -26.02 -8.97 18.37
CA SER A 10 -24.79 -9.72 18.47
C SER A 10 -24.76 -10.93 17.54
N MET A 11 -23.57 -11.36 17.19
CA MET A 11 -23.31 -12.62 16.49
C MET A 11 -23.79 -13.81 17.33
N TYR A 12 -23.56 -13.75 18.66
CA TYR A 12 -24.00 -14.77 19.60
C TYR A 12 -25.52 -15.01 19.58
N HIS A 13 -26.30 -13.94 19.49
CA HIS A 13 -27.77 -14.07 19.41
C HIS A 13 -28.22 -14.78 18.12
N ARG A 14 -27.44 -14.62 17.03
CA ARG A 14 -27.77 -15.25 15.74
C ARG A 14 -27.30 -16.69 15.61
N PHE A 15 -26.05 -16.98 16.02
CA PHE A 15 -25.39 -18.26 15.79
C PHE A 15 -24.80 -18.90 17.03
N GLY A 16 -24.98 -18.30 18.22
CA GLY A 16 -24.21 -18.71 19.41
C GLY A 16 -22.75 -18.31 19.27
N ASP A 17 -21.88 -19.11 19.85
CA ASP A 17 -20.43 -18.98 19.78
C ASP A 17 -19.78 -20.06 18.88
N ASP A 18 -20.56 -20.67 17.97
CA ASP A 18 -20.05 -21.65 17.02
C ASP A 18 -19.03 -21.01 16.05
N PRO A 19 -17.75 -21.40 16.15
CA PRO A 19 -16.69 -20.74 15.38
C PRO A 19 -16.88 -20.89 13.86
N GLU A 20 -17.42 -22.00 13.37
CA GLU A 20 -17.58 -22.24 11.93
C GLU A 20 -18.49 -21.17 11.28
N HIS A 21 -19.67 -20.94 11.88
CA HIS A 21 -20.61 -19.94 11.37
C HIS A 21 -20.07 -18.52 11.50
N VAL A 22 -19.45 -18.20 12.64
CA VAL A 22 -18.89 -16.87 12.88
C VAL A 22 -17.77 -16.56 11.90
N LEU A 23 -16.84 -17.49 11.69
CA LEU A 23 -15.72 -17.34 10.76
C LEU A 23 -16.19 -17.14 9.33
N LYS A 24 -17.20 -17.88 8.89
CA LYS A 24 -17.82 -17.73 7.57
C LYS A 24 -18.34 -16.31 7.38
N VAL A 25 -19.12 -15.80 8.33
CA VAL A 25 -19.70 -14.46 8.24
C VAL A 25 -18.64 -13.38 8.25
N LEU A 26 -17.63 -13.47 9.12
CA LEU A 26 -16.52 -12.51 9.18
C LEU A 26 -15.76 -12.43 7.86
N ALA A 27 -15.35 -13.57 7.29
CA ALA A 27 -14.58 -13.63 6.07
C ALA A 27 -15.40 -13.13 4.85
N GLU A 28 -16.65 -13.59 4.70
CA GLU A 28 -17.54 -13.14 3.62
C GLU A 28 -17.85 -11.65 3.72
N ARG A 29 -18.06 -11.12 4.92
CA ARG A 29 -18.26 -9.69 5.16
C ARG A 29 -17.04 -8.87 4.76
N TYR A 30 -15.83 -9.31 5.14
CA TYR A 30 -14.60 -8.62 4.78
C TYR A 30 -14.36 -8.62 3.27
N ILE A 31 -14.45 -9.77 2.62
CA ILE A 31 -14.25 -9.91 1.17
C ILE A 31 -15.29 -9.08 0.41
N GLY A 32 -16.56 -9.13 0.82
CA GLY A 32 -17.62 -8.35 0.18
C GLY A 32 -17.45 -6.82 0.33
N ALA A 33 -16.84 -6.37 1.43
CA ALA A 33 -16.52 -4.95 1.65
C ALA A 33 -15.22 -4.51 0.95
N ASN A 34 -14.35 -5.44 0.59
CA ASN A 34 -13.05 -5.18 -0.05
C ASN A 34 -12.91 -6.05 -1.31
N PRO A 35 -13.74 -5.84 -2.34
CA PRO A 35 -13.66 -6.60 -3.58
C PRO A 35 -12.29 -6.42 -4.22
N GLN A 36 -11.90 -7.39 -5.04
CA GLN A 36 -10.73 -7.26 -5.89
C GLN A 36 -10.87 -6.02 -6.78
N ALA A 37 -9.81 -5.24 -6.85
CA ALA A 37 -9.75 -4.02 -7.64
C ALA A 37 -8.38 -3.90 -8.29
N ASP A 38 -8.38 -3.52 -9.56
CA ASP A 38 -7.16 -3.20 -10.29
C ASP A 38 -6.61 -1.84 -9.83
N PHE A 39 -5.31 -1.63 -10.08
CA PHE A 39 -4.74 -0.31 -9.96
C PHE A 39 -5.37 0.65 -10.97
N VAL A 40 -5.54 1.89 -10.57
CA VAL A 40 -6.03 2.97 -11.44
C VAL A 40 -4.83 3.62 -12.11
N TYR A 41 -4.74 3.48 -13.44
CA TYR A 41 -3.65 4.10 -14.20
C TYR A 41 -4.03 5.51 -14.61
N ARG A 42 -3.08 6.44 -14.44
CA ARG A 42 -3.28 7.87 -14.74
C ARG A 42 -2.11 8.40 -15.55
N LYS A 43 -2.40 9.37 -16.41
CA LYS A 43 -1.38 10.22 -17.02
C LYS A 43 -0.67 11.00 -15.91
N PHE A 44 0.65 10.95 -15.93
CA PHE A 44 1.53 11.62 -14.99
C PHE A 44 2.67 12.31 -15.77
N GLN A 45 2.99 13.55 -15.43
CA GLN A 45 4.06 14.27 -16.10
C GLN A 45 5.27 14.39 -15.17
N LYS A 46 6.41 13.86 -15.62
CA LYS A 46 7.67 13.88 -14.84
C LYS A 46 8.16 15.29 -14.56
N SER A 47 7.92 16.24 -15.48
CA SER A 47 8.22 17.66 -15.31
C SER A 47 7.29 18.40 -14.32
N GLY A 48 6.26 17.72 -13.82
CA GLY A 48 5.34 18.27 -12.81
C GLY A 48 5.95 18.40 -11.41
N ILE A 49 5.13 18.74 -10.45
CA ILE A 49 5.51 18.80 -9.03
C ILE A 49 5.59 17.38 -8.49
N LEU A 50 6.77 16.99 -8.01
CA LEU A 50 7.04 15.67 -7.47
C LEU A 50 6.90 15.66 -5.94
N GLN A 51 6.72 14.45 -5.39
CA GLN A 51 6.75 14.22 -3.94
C GLN A 51 8.18 13.90 -3.50
N ASN A 52 8.60 14.45 -2.36
CA ASN A 52 9.86 14.10 -1.72
C ASN A 52 9.77 12.73 -1.00
N ASP A 53 10.85 12.31 -0.36
CA ASP A 53 10.92 11.03 0.39
C ASP A 53 9.99 10.93 1.60
N GLN A 54 9.38 12.04 2.02
CA GLN A 54 8.35 12.10 3.05
C GLN A 54 6.91 12.05 2.48
N GLY A 55 6.76 12.03 1.15
CA GLY A 55 5.47 12.06 0.47
C GLY A 55 4.86 13.45 0.37
N LEU A 56 5.62 14.51 0.66
CA LEU A 56 5.19 15.90 0.49
C LEU A 56 5.51 16.38 -0.92
N TYR A 57 4.56 17.02 -1.58
CA TYR A 57 4.81 17.70 -2.84
C TYR A 57 5.77 18.87 -2.63
N ASP A 58 6.82 18.91 -3.41
CA ASP A 58 7.85 19.96 -3.35
C ASP A 58 7.62 21.02 -4.45
N LEU A 59 6.90 22.07 -4.09
CA LEU A 59 6.63 23.22 -4.94
C LEU A 59 7.77 24.25 -4.81
N ASN A 60 9.02 23.83 -4.96
CA ASN A 60 10.16 24.74 -4.99
C ASN A 60 10.22 25.45 -6.35
N LEU A 61 9.46 26.53 -6.47
CA LEU A 61 9.40 27.32 -7.70
C LEU A 61 10.65 28.15 -7.94
N GLY A 62 11.46 28.40 -6.91
CA GLY A 62 12.74 29.08 -7.06
C GLY A 62 13.72 28.28 -7.91
N GLU A 63 13.74 26.97 -7.81
CA GLU A 63 14.54 26.10 -8.68
C GLU A 63 13.98 25.99 -10.11
N ARG A 64 12.66 26.08 -10.26
CA ARG A 64 11.98 25.96 -11.56
C ARG A 64 12.03 27.25 -12.37
N PHE A 65 12.06 28.40 -11.69
CA PHE A 65 12.08 29.73 -12.28
C PHE A 65 13.21 30.59 -11.68
N PRO A 66 14.47 30.25 -11.96
CA PRO A 66 15.62 30.94 -11.37
C PRO A 66 15.68 32.43 -11.76
N ASP A 67 15.06 32.78 -12.88
CA ASP A 67 15.00 34.19 -13.38
C ASP A 67 13.79 34.97 -12.86
N ALA A 68 12.95 34.39 -12.02
CA ALA A 68 11.79 35.04 -11.45
C ALA A 68 12.22 36.23 -10.57
N LYS A 69 11.56 37.39 -10.76
CA LYS A 69 11.87 38.62 -10.01
C LYS A 69 11.17 38.60 -8.64
N GLN A 70 11.81 39.21 -7.67
CA GLN A 70 11.18 39.43 -6.36
C GLN A 70 9.85 40.18 -6.51
N GLY A 71 8.86 39.76 -5.75
CA GLY A 71 7.50 40.28 -5.79
C GLY A 71 6.58 39.59 -6.78
N GLN A 72 7.08 38.84 -7.76
CA GLN A 72 6.23 38.02 -8.63
C GLN A 72 5.50 36.92 -7.84
N VAL A 73 4.34 36.53 -8.35
CA VAL A 73 3.50 35.48 -7.77
C VAL A 73 3.25 34.36 -8.78
N SER A 74 3.08 33.15 -8.30
CA SER A 74 2.65 32.00 -9.07
C SER A 74 1.51 31.31 -8.32
N TYR A 75 0.60 30.71 -9.05
CA TYR A 75 -0.51 29.96 -8.50
C TYR A 75 -0.28 28.45 -8.73
N ALA A 76 -0.63 27.63 -7.75
CA ALA A 76 -0.66 26.19 -7.92
C ALA A 76 -2.03 25.66 -7.51
N ALA A 77 -2.62 24.81 -8.34
CA ALA A 77 -3.96 24.30 -8.14
C ALA A 77 -4.02 22.77 -8.29
N ALA A 78 -4.90 22.14 -7.50
CA ALA A 78 -5.12 20.71 -7.54
C ALA A 78 -6.49 20.34 -7.01
N LEU A 79 -6.90 19.09 -7.24
CA LEU A 79 -8.10 18.47 -6.69
C LEU A 79 -7.74 17.30 -5.79
N VAL A 80 -8.55 17.11 -4.74
CA VAL A 80 -8.53 15.91 -3.91
C VAL A 80 -9.93 15.35 -3.78
N TRP A 81 -10.08 14.02 -3.88
CA TRP A 81 -11.35 13.34 -3.71
C TRP A 81 -11.58 12.97 -2.25
N GLY A 82 -12.74 13.30 -1.72
CA GLY A 82 -13.24 12.83 -0.44
C GLY A 82 -14.39 11.84 -0.63
N ASP A 83 -14.35 10.72 0.08
CA ASP A 83 -15.42 9.72 0.02
C ASP A 83 -16.53 10.02 1.04
N GLU A 84 -16.15 10.71 2.12
CA GLU A 84 -17.02 11.08 3.24
C GLU A 84 -16.53 12.37 3.90
N ASP A 85 -17.37 12.98 4.72
CA ASP A 85 -16.97 14.09 5.59
C ASP A 85 -15.92 13.62 6.59
N ARG A 86 -14.74 14.27 6.56
CA ARG A 86 -13.65 13.99 7.50
C ARG A 86 -12.62 15.10 7.55
N ASN A 87 -11.84 15.11 8.62
CA ASN A 87 -10.67 15.97 8.72
C ASN A 87 -9.44 15.29 8.12
N LEU A 88 -8.68 16.05 7.31
CA LEU A 88 -7.37 15.68 6.81
C LEU A 88 -6.34 16.67 7.36
N ASP A 89 -5.40 16.16 8.11
CA ASP A 89 -4.27 16.96 8.55
C ASP A 89 -3.21 17.04 7.44
N VAL A 90 -2.86 18.26 7.05
CA VAL A 90 -1.82 18.55 6.07
C VAL A 90 -0.70 19.36 6.67
N LEU A 91 0.48 19.22 6.12
CA LEU A 91 1.68 19.96 6.48
C LEU A 91 2.02 20.96 5.39
N VAL A 92 2.39 22.15 5.81
CA VAL A 92 2.90 23.23 4.94
C VAL A 92 4.23 23.71 5.50
N SER A 93 5.28 23.69 4.67
CA SER A 93 6.59 24.30 4.99
C SER A 93 6.90 25.33 3.91
N CYS A 94 7.05 26.60 4.30
CA CYS A 94 7.14 27.71 3.37
C CYS A 94 8.59 27.98 2.94
N TYR A 95 8.84 28.15 1.66
CA TYR A 95 10.09 28.73 1.13
C TYR A 95 9.99 30.26 0.98
N GLY A 96 8.78 30.80 0.96
CA GLY A 96 8.46 32.22 0.87
C GLY A 96 7.02 32.45 1.31
N PRO A 97 6.43 33.64 1.09
CA PRO A 97 5.04 33.90 1.44
C PRO A 97 4.07 32.98 0.70
N VAL A 98 3.15 32.35 1.45
CA VAL A 98 2.13 31.44 0.97
C VAL A 98 0.75 31.89 1.42
N ARG A 99 -0.23 31.83 0.51
CA ARG A 99 -1.65 31.81 0.85
C ARG A 99 -2.26 30.52 0.32
N PHE A 100 -3.11 29.90 1.12
CA PHE A 100 -3.78 28.65 0.76
C PHE A 100 -5.28 28.77 0.93
N TRP A 101 -5.99 28.50 -0.14
CA TRP A 101 -7.45 28.38 -0.16
C TRP A 101 -7.84 26.91 -0.31
N PHE A 102 -8.76 26.49 0.53
CA PHE A 102 -9.39 25.18 0.47
C PHE A 102 -10.88 25.37 0.21
N ASN A 103 -11.42 24.78 -0.86
CA ASN A 103 -12.82 24.96 -1.29
C ASN A 103 -13.24 26.46 -1.31
N GLY A 104 -12.40 27.30 -1.86
CA GLY A 104 -12.65 28.74 -1.98
C GLY A 104 -12.42 29.57 -0.71
N LEU A 105 -12.22 28.94 0.45
CA LEU A 105 -11.98 29.64 1.71
C LEU A 105 -10.48 29.80 1.97
N LEU A 106 -10.04 31.03 2.31
CA LEU A 106 -8.67 31.29 2.75
C LEU A 106 -8.42 30.58 4.09
N THR A 107 -7.76 29.43 4.03
CA THR A 107 -7.54 28.54 5.18
C THR A 107 -6.22 28.86 5.88
N TYR A 108 -5.21 29.32 5.13
CA TYR A 108 -3.91 29.61 5.68
C TYR A 108 -3.25 30.81 4.96
N ARG A 109 -2.56 31.62 5.74
CA ARG A 109 -1.63 32.64 5.30
C ARG A 109 -0.37 32.54 6.14
N SER A 110 0.79 32.43 5.49
CA SER A 110 2.07 32.35 6.18
C SER A 110 2.34 33.57 7.05
N THR A 111 3.01 33.34 8.18
CA THR A 111 3.56 34.38 9.04
C THR A 111 5.03 34.63 8.66
N VAL A 112 5.59 35.73 9.15
CA VAL A 112 7.02 36.03 8.95
C VAL A 112 7.92 34.90 9.46
N ILE A 113 7.52 34.21 10.52
CA ILE A 113 8.30 33.07 11.06
C ILE A 113 8.26 31.89 10.10
N ASP A 114 7.10 31.57 9.55
CA ASP A 114 6.95 30.48 8.59
C ASP A 114 7.79 30.73 7.33
N GLU A 115 7.84 31.99 6.87
CA GLU A 115 8.52 32.40 5.65
C GLU A 115 10.05 32.39 5.74
N ILE A 116 10.60 32.72 6.92
CA ILE A 116 12.06 32.80 7.12
C ILE A 116 12.68 31.56 7.76
N LYS A 117 11.86 30.58 8.15
CA LYS A 117 12.29 29.28 8.70
C LYS A 117 11.76 28.13 7.83
N PRO A 118 12.42 27.82 6.72
CA PRO A 118 11.93 26.79 5.76
C PRO A 118 11.78 25.39 6.37
N ASP A 119 12.41 25.13 7.52
CA ASP A 119 12.26 23.87 8.27
C ASP A 119 11.07 23.92 9.26
N ALA A 120 10.47 25.09 9.47
CA ALA A 120 9.24 25.18 10.24
C ALA A 120 8.09 24.59 9.44
N THR A 121 7.35 23.68 10.08
CA THR A 121 6.20 23.02 9.48
C THR A 121 4.94 23.43 10.21
N VAL A 122 3.97 23.94 9.46
CA VAL A 122 2.64 24.30 9.98
C VAL A 122 1.69 23.14 9.67
N LYS A 123 0.98 22.66 10.69
CA LYS A 123 -0.06 21.66 10.55
C LYS A 123 -1.42 22.35 10.43
N LEU A 124 -2.16 22.00 9.40
CA LEU A 124 -3.52 22.49 9.14
C LEU A 124 -4.47 21.30 9.10
N SER A 125 -5.68 21.47 9.62
CA SER A 125 -6.75 20.47 9.52
C SER A 125 -7.76 20.92 8.47
N LEU A 126 -7.94 20.15 7.42
CA LEU A 126 -8.86 20.42 6.32
C LEU A 126 -10.15 19.62 6.50
N ASP A 127 -11.29 20.27 6.39
CA ASP A 127 -12.61 19.65 6.44
C ASP A 127 -13.00 19.13 5.04
N ILE A 128 -12.51 17.93 4.70
CA ILE A 128 -12.78 17.27 3.43
C ILE A 128 -14.26 16.94 3.32
N LYS A 129 -14.86 17.33 2.20
CA LYS A 129 -16.26 17.03 1.87
C LYS A 129 -16.36 15.86 0.89
N PRO A 130 -17.45 15.10 0.88
CA PRO A 130 -17.72 14.09 -0.13
C PRO A 130 -17.67 14.71 -1.54
N GLY A 131 -16.97 14.02 -2.45
CA GLY A 131 -16.71 14.52 -3.79
C GLY A 131 -15.37 15.24 -3.92
N TRP A 132 -15.29 16.13 -4.91
CA TRP A 132 -14.07 16.87 -5.18
C TRP A 132 -13.91 18.08 -4.25
N ASN A 133 -12.69 18.24 -3.76
CA ASN A 133 -12.28 19.38 -2.98
C ASN A 133 -11.14 20.09 -3.71
N THR A 134 -11.15 21.44 -3.71
CA THR A 134 -10.20 22.26 -4.42
C THR A 134 -9.09 22.76 -3.51
N LEU A 135 -7.85 22.67 -3.99
CA LEU A 135 -6.66 23.22 -3.36
C LEU A 135 -6.09 24.32 -4.27
N LEU A 136 -5.92 25.52 -3.75
CA LEU A 136 -5.28 26.62 -4.47
C LEU A 136 -4.24 27.29 -3.57
N LEU A 137 -3.00 27.39 -4.07
CA LEU A 137 -1.88 28.08 -3.44
C LEU A 137 -1.52 29.32 -4.25
N GLU A 138 -1.32 30.43 -3.58
CA GLU A 138 -0.60 31.60 -4.10
C GLU A 138 0.78 31.61 -3.45
N LEU A 139 1.81 31.60 -4.28
CA LEU A 139 3.21 31.54 -3.89
C LEU A 139 3.88 32.82 -4.34
N LYS A 140 4.53 33.55 -3.43
CA LYS A 140 5.18 34.81 -3.74
C LYS A 140 6.69 34.69 -3.65
N ASN A 141 7.39 35.15 -4.68
CA ASN A 141 8.85 35.19 -4.71
C ASN A 141 9.39 36.33 -3.83
N THR A 142 10.27 36.01 -2.91
CA THR A 142 10.97 36.94 -2.04
C THR A 142 12.43 36.53 -1.85
N ALA A 143 13.19 37.35 -1.13
CA ALA A 143 14.57 37.00 -0.77
C ALA A 143 14.67 35.72 0.13
N ALA A 144 13.58 35.33 0.81
CA ALA A 144 13.53 34.11 1.60
C ALA A 144 13.37 32.85 0.73
N GLY A 145 12.81 32.99 -0.47
CA GLY A 145 12.58 31.92 -1.43
C GLY A 145 11.24 32.05 -2.15
N PHE A 146 10.87 30.98 -2.88
CA PHE A 146 9.69 30.97 -3.73
C PHE A 146 9.05 29.58 -3.74
N GLY A 147 7.94 29.41 -3.03
CA GLY A 147 7.21 28.14 -3.01
C GLY A 147 6.94 27.57 -1.62
N CYS A 148 6.59 26.30 -1.55
CA CYS A 148 6.37 25.55 -0.32
C CYS A 148 6.48 24.04 -0.54
N ARG A 149 6.56 23.29 0.56
CA ARG A 149 6.23 21.84 0.60
C ARG A 149 4.81 21.69 1.12
N PHE A 150 4.04 20.78 0.53
CA PHE A 150 2.64 20.54 0.87
C PHE A 150 2.30 19.06 0.80
N GLY A 151 1.62 18.51 1.81
CA GLY A 151 1.16 17.12 1.79
C GLY A 151 0.51 16.70 3.10
N SER A 152 0.21 15.41 3.25
CA SER A 152 -0.34 14.89 4.51
C SER A 152 0.72 14.77 5.60
N ASP A 153 0.31 14.85 6.88
CA ASP A 153 1.23 14.81 8.02
C ASP A 153 1.75 13.41 8.35
N GLU A 154 1.20 12.38 7.72
CA GLU A 154 1.59 11.00 7.93
C GLU A 154 1.88 10.29 6.60
N GLY A 155 2.89 10.74 5.86
CA GLY A 155 3.28 10.16 4.56
C GLY A 155 3.58 8.66 4.57
N LYS A 156 3.74 8.04 5.76
CA LYS A 156 3.85 6.59 5.92
C LYS A 156 2.51 5.89 5.66
N VAL A 157 1.39 6.48 6.03
CA VAL A 157 0.07 5.84 6.06
C VAL A 157 -1.04 6.62 5.35
N ARG A 158 -0.89 7.93 5.25
CA ARG A 158 -1.86 8.85 4.64
C ARG A 158 -1.15 9.68 3.59
N ILE A 159 -1.04 9.14 2.38
CA ILE A 159 -0.37 9.82 1.30
C ILE A 159 -1.41 10.60 0.53
N LEU A 160 -1.19 11.90 0.45
CA LEU A 160 -2.01 12.77 -0.37
C LEU A 160 -1.61 12.61 -1.83
N ASN A 161 -2.54 12.12 -2.65
CA ASN A 161 -2.45 12.15 -4.10
C ASN A 161 -3.47 13.15 -4.64
N VAL A 162 -3.05 14.00 -5.56
CA VAL A 162 -3.90 15.04 -6.14
C VAL A 162 -4.05 14.87 -7.63
N LEU A 163 -5.14 15.41 -8.18
CA LEU A 163 -5.39 15.47 -9.63
C LEU A 163 -5.31 16.90 -10.14
N ALA A 164 -4.99 17.02 -11.41
CA ALA A 164 -5.04 18.29 -12.11
C ALA A 164 -6.49 18.79 -12.23
N PRO A 165 -6.75 20.08 -12.00
CA PRO A 165 -8.11 20.59 -11.83
C PRO A 165 -8.80 20.98 -13.15
N PHE A 166 -8.10 21.12 -14.26
CA PHE A 166 -8.67 21.64 -15.51
C PHE A 166 -9.32 20.55 -16.37
N ARG A 167 -10.35 20.94 -17.12
CA ARG A 167 -11.10 20.02 -18.01
C ARG A 167 -10.19 19.33 -19.01
N GLY A 168 -9.25 20.05 -19.62
CA GLY A 168 -8.27 19.49 -20.57
C GLY A 168 -7.26 18.53 -19.94
N ARG A 169 -7.21 18.44 -18.61
CA ARG A 169 -6.32 17.55 -17.84
C ARG A 169 -7.09 16.57 -16.96
N LYS A 170 -8.41 16.45 -17.16
CA LYS A 170 -9.29 15.65 -16.32
C LYS A 170 -8.76 14.23 -16.12
N GLY A 171 -8.53 13.84 -14.88
CA GLY A 171 -8.02 12.51 -14.50
C GLY A 171 -6.49 12.38 -14.49
N SER A 172 -5.74 13.36 -14.99
CA SER A 172 -4.27 13.39 -14.86
C SER A 172 -3.86 13.62 -13.42
N ALA A 173 -2.81 12.95 -12.97
CA ALA A 173 -2.29 13.09 -11.62
C ALA A 173 -1.34 14.30 -11.49
N GLY A 174 -1.35 14.93 -10.31
CA GLY A 174 -0.40 15.96 -9.91
C GLY A 174 -0.98 17.38 -9.88
N TRP A 175 -0.16 18.30 -9.39
CA TRP A 175 -0.44 19.72 -9.35
C TRP A 175 -0.26 20.36 -10.74
N VAL A 176 -1.05 21.39 -11.01
CA VAL A 176 -0.75 22.37 -12.05
C VAL A 176 -0.27 23.66 -11.37
N TYR A 177 0.64 24.39 -12.02
CA TYR A 177 1.17 25.65 -11.49
C TYR A 177 1.40 26.64 -12.63
N SER A 178 1.24 27.94 -12.33
CA SER A 178 1.43 28.98 -13.33
C SER A 178 2.88 29.43 -13.43
N GLU A 179 3.27 30.00 -14.57
CA GLU A 179 4.46 30.83 -14.64
C GLU A 179 4.36 32.01 -13.68
N PRO A 180 5.51 32.57 -13.22
CA PRO A 180 5.53 33.76 -12.37
C PRO A 180 5.01 35.00 -13.07
N ILE A 181 4.06 35.71 -12.45
CA ILE A 181 3.47 36.95 -12.97
C ILE A 181 3.65 38.10 -11.99
N CYS A 182 3.59 39.34 -12.48
CA CYS A 182 3.52 40.53 -11.62
C CYS A 182 2.16 40.59 -10.92
N PRO A 183 2.09 40.95 -9.62
CA PRO A 183 0.82 41.01 -8.88
C PRO A 183 -0.21 41.94 -9.52
N ASP A 184 0.24 43.03 -10.19
CA ASP A 184 -0.62 43.99 -10.89
C ASP A 184 -1.26 43.43 -12.18
N HIS A 185 -0.82 42.23 -12.61
CA HIS A 185 -1.30 41.58 -13.83
C HIS A 185 -2.03 40.25 -13.53
N VAL A 186 -2.48 40.05 -12.28
CA VAL A 186 -3.28 38.86 -11.92
C VAL A 186 -4.62 38.91 -12.67
N PRO A 187 -4.92 37.92 -13.52
CA PRO A 187 -6.17 37.91 -14.24
C PRO A 187 -7.39 37.79 -13.28
N ALA A 188 -8.49 38.46 -13.65
CA ALA A 188 -9.72 38.43 -12.86
C ALA A 188 -10.27 36.98 -12.68
N GLY A 189 -10.07 36.10 -13.66
CA GLY A 189 -10.49 34.70 -13.64
C GLY A 189 -9.81 33.82 -12.60
N ILE A 190 -8.76 34.30 -11.89
CA ILE A 190 -8.21 33.56 -10.74
C ILE A 190 -9.23 33.48 -9.61
N GLY A 191 -10.10 34.48 -9.45
CA GLY A 191 -11.22 34.42 -8.50
C GLY A 191 -12.21 33.27 -8.80
N ASP A 192 -12.37 32.92 -10.06
CA ASP A 192 -13.28 31.85 -10.49
C ASP A 192 -12.72 30.45 -10.18
N LEU A 193 -11.39 30.31 -10.01
CA LEU A 193 -10.76 29.10 -9.48
C LEU A 193 -11.12 28.84 -8.02
N LEU A 194 -11.66 29.83 -7.33
CA LEU A 194 -12.06 29.79 -5.92
C LEU A 194 -13.54 29.41 -5.74
N GLY A 195 -14.30 29.22 -6.84
CA GLY A 195 -15.74 29.00 -6.82
C GLY A 195 -16.20 27.74 -6.09
N GLU A 196 -17.41 27.80 -5.51
CA GLU A 196 -18.01 26.79 -4.63
C GLU A 196 -18.49 25.50 -5.34
N GLU A 197 -18.46 25.40 -6.65
CA GLU A 197 -19.15 24.35 -7.39
C GLU A 197 -18.18 23.39 -8.13
N GLY A 198 -17.45 22.51 -7.49
CA GLY A 198 -16.85 21.26 -8.00
C GLY A 198 -15.95 21.28 -9.27
N PRO A 199 -15.34 20.15 -9.65
CA PRO A 199 -14.24 20.08 -10.64
C PRO A 199 -14.64 20.32 -12.10
N ASP A 200 -15.90 20.23 -12.45
CA ASP A 200 -16.38 20.59 -13.80
C ASP A 200 -16.35 22.12 -14.05
N LEU A 201 -15.99 22.89 -13.03
CA LEU A 201 -16.05 24.34 -12.97
C LEU A 201 -14.71 25.04 -13.02
N LEU A 202 -13.61 24.33 -12.83
CA LEU A 202 -12.29 24.92 -13.08
C LEU A 202 -12.04 25.22 -14.57
N GLY A 203 -13.06 25.04 -15.41
CA GLY A 203 -13.13 25.54 -16.77
C GLY A 203 -12.01 25.05 -17.69
N ASP A 204 -11.83 25.77 -18.78
CA ASP A 204 -10.68 25.65 -19.65
C ASP A 204 -9.50 26.40 -18.99
N GLU A 205 -8.32 25.79 -18.93
CA GLU A 205 -7.10 26.43 -18.40
C GLU A 205 -6.78 27.76 -19.12
N ALA A 206 -7.12 27.86 -20.40
CA ALA A 206 -6.97 29.07 -21.20
C ALA A 206 -7.85 30.25 -20.72
N ALA A 207 -9.02 29.95 -20.11
CA ALA A 207 -9.92 30.98 -19.59
C ALA A 207 -9.34 31.72 -18.37
N CYS A 208 -8.39 31.12 -17.67
CA CYS A 208 -7.72 31.72 -16.52
C CYS A 208 -6.71 32.85 -16.91
N GLY A 209 -6.36 32.97 -18.20
CA GLY A 209 -5.41 33.98 -18.67
C GLY A 209 -3.97 33.79 -18.17
N LEU A 210 -3.61 32.60 -17.68
CA LEU A 210 -2.29 32.23 -17.22
C LEU A 210 -1.72 31.11 -18.08
N ASN A 211 -0.39 31.06 -18.17
CA ASN A 211 0.31 29.88 -18.70
C ASN A 211 0.50 28.84 -17.60
N TRP A 212 -0.12 27.67 -17.78
CA TRP A 212 -0.14 26.59 -16.80
C TRP A 212 0.84 25.47 -17.15
N LEU A 213 1.58 25.03 -16.16
CA LEU A 213 2.57 23.96 -16.22
C LEU A 213 2.14 22.76 -15.36
N PRO A 214 2.67 21.54 -15.66
CA PRO A 214 3.55 21.21 -16.77
C PRO A 214 2.82 21.33 -18.11
N GLU A 215 3.57 21.59 -19.19
CA GLU A 215 2.98 21.70 -20.53
C GLU A 215 2.35 20.39 -20.99
N THR A 216 1.14 20.43 -21.54
CA THR A 216 0.44 19.24 -22.04
C THR A 216 0.61 19.02 -23.54
N ARG A 217 1.07 20.02 -24.26
CA ARG A 217 1.26 20.01 -25.72
C ARG A 217 2.74 20.08 -26.06
N TRP A 218 3.11 19.39 -27.13
CA TRP A 218 4.44 19.52 -27.71
C TRP A 218 4.67 20.91 -28.27
N SER A 219 5.93 21.38 -28.26
CA SER A 219 6.28 22.58 -29.02
C SER A 219 5.99 22.37 -30.53
N PRO A 220 5.74 23.43 -31.29
CA PRO A 220 5.45 23.31 -32.73
C PRO A 220 6.51 22.50 -33.50
N GLU A 221 7.78 22.65 -33.15
CA GLU A 221 8.89 21.91 -33.76
C GLU A 221 8.79 20.41 -33.46
N ARG A 222 8.51 20.05 -32.22
CA ARG A 222 8.36 18.64 -31.82
C ARG A 222 7.06 18.00 -32.30
N GLN A 223 5.97 18.78 -32.37
CA GLN A 223 4.68 18.30 -32.86
C GLN A 223 4.76 17.72 -34.28
N ASN A 224 5.65 18.28 -35.13
CA ASN A 224 5.83 17.84 -36.51
C ASN A 224 6.72 16.60 -36.65
N LEU A 225 7.37 16.12 -35.59
CA LEU A 225 8.17 14.91 -35.64
C LEU A 225 7.28 13.67 -35.55
N PRO A 226 7.67 12.54 -36.17
CA PRO A 226 7.03 11.24 -35.92
C PRO A 226 7.09 10.86 -34.46
N VAL A 227 6.07 10.08 -33.98
CA VAL A 227 5.92 9.77 -32.57
C VAL A 227 7.16 9.13 -31.92
N PRO A 228 7.83 8.11 -32.52
CA PRO A 228 9.04 7.57 -31.94
C PRO A 228 10.15 8.60 -31.75
N GLU A 229 10.37 9.44 -32.75
CA GLU A 229 11.40 10.48 -32.72
C GLU A 229 11.02 11.63 -31.75
N ARG A 230 9.74 11.97 -31.68
CA ARG A 230 9.20 12.96 -30.76
C ARG A 230 9.35 12.53 -29.29
N LEU A 231 9.13 11.27 -28.99
CA LEU A 231 9.21 10.71 -27.64
C LEU A 231 10.63 10.42 -27.18
N PHE A 232 11.45 9.84 -28.04
CA PHE A 232 12.73 9.25 -27.65
C PHE A 232 13.94 9.96 -28.27
N GLY A 233 13.71 10.88 -29.21
CA GLY A 233 14.77 11.46 -30.01
C GLY A 233 15.23 10.48 -31.10
N ARG A 234 16.19 10.93 -31.91
CA ARG A 234 16.75 10.11 -32.96
C ARG A 234 17.94 9.31 -32.45
N LEU A 235 17.81 8.01 -32.40
CA LEU A 235 18.76 7.06 -31.80
C LEU A 235 18.98 5.87 -32.75
N PRO A 236 19.83 6.00 -33.81
CA PRO A 236 20.03 4.94 -34.80
C PRO A 236 20.34 3.58 -34.17
N GLY A 237 19.66 2.53 -34.63
CA GLY A 237 19.78 1.16 -34.13
C GLY A 237 19.03 0.85 -32.85
N ARG A 238 18.50 1.88 -32.16
CA ARG A 238 17.63 1.66 -30.98
C ARG A 238 16.22 1.28 -31.38
N ARG A 239 15.53 0.55 -30.50
CA ARG A 239 14.18 0.04 -30.70
C ARG A 239 13.20 0.66 -29.74
N VAL A 240 11.96 0.87 -30.20
CA VAL A 240 10.82 1.24 -29.38
C VAL A 240 9.69 0.26 -29.62
N TYR A 241 8.89 0.06 -28.59
CA TYR A 241 7.65 -0.71 -28.68
C TYR A 241 6.46 0.23 -28.58
N GLY A 242 5.50 0.04 -29.49
CA GLY A 242 4.17 0.63 -29.44
C GLY A 242 3.15 -0.44 -29.14
N TRP A 243 2.25 -0.21 -28.21
CA TRP A 243 1.20 -1.14 -27.81
C TRP A 243 -0.18 -0.48 -27.90
N THR A 244 -1.09 -1.15 -28.61
CA THR A 244 -2.49 -0.74 -28.76
C THR A 244 -3.40 -1.97 -28.75
N ARG A 245 -4.70 -1.78 -28.69
CA ARG A 245 -5.69 -2.83 -28.92
C ARG A 245 -6.51 -2.54 -30.16
N ILE A 246 -6.90 -3.60 -30.85
CA ILE A 246 -7.77 -3.53 -32.02
C ILE A 246 -8.81 -4.65 -31.93
N GLN A 247 -9.90 -4.53 -32.70
CA GLN A 247 -10.77 -5.66 -32.99
C GLN A 247 -9.94 -6.74 -33.71
N ALA A 248 -9.66 -7.87 -33.05
CA ALA A 248 -8.71 -8.87 -33.55
C ALA A 248 -9.32 -9.82 -34.61
N GLY A 249 -10.63 -10.01 -34.60
CA GLY A 249 -11.31 -10.89 -35.53
C GLY A 249 -12.82 -10.70 -35.55
N SER A 250 -13.47 -11.33 -36.52
CA SER A 250 -14.91 -11.32 -36.72
C SER A 250 -15.55 -12.63 -36.24
N PRO A 251 -16.77 -12.62 -35.67
CA PRO A 251 -17.54 -13.84 -35.43
C PRO A 251 -17.79 -14.68 -36.70
N ALA A 252 -17.70 -14.08 -37.89
CA ALA A 252 -17.82 -14.76 -39.18
C ALA A 252 -16.52 -15.41 -39.65
N GLY A 253 -15.42 -15.34 -38.86
CA GLY A 253 -14.13 -15.92 -39.22
C GLY A 253 -13.37 -15.13 -40.30
N ILE A 254 -13.71 -13.86 -40.55
CA ILE A 254 -12.97 -12.99 -41.45
C ILE A 254 -11.68 -12.56 -40.76
N PRO A 255 -10.50 -12.79 -41.36
CA PRO A 255 -9.23 -12.41 -40.77
C PRO A 255 -9.08 -10.90 -40.68
N VAL A 256 -8.22 -10.46 -39.75
CA VAL A 256 -7.80 -9.06 -39.65
C VAL A 256 -6.69 -8.82 -40.68
N ARG A 257 -6.82 -7.77 -41.47
CA ARG A 257 -5.80 -7.28 -42.37
C ARG A 257 -5.02 -6.17 -41.71
N LEU A 258 -3.71 -6.35 -41.61
CA LEU A 258 -2.77 -5.33 -41.11
C LEU A 258 -1.97 -4.78 -42.28
N SER A 259 -1.99 -3.46 -42.47
CA SER A 259 -1.26 -2.81 -43.54
C SER A 259 -0.59 -1.53 -43.06
N GLY A 260 0.52 -1.16 -43.70
CA GLY A 260 1.23 0.04 -43.32
C GLY A 260 2.62 0.15 -43.89
N HIS A 261 3.43 1.00 -43.29
CA HIS A 261 4.81 1.22 -43.72
C HIS A 261 5.69 1.60 -42.53
N ALA A 262 7.00 1.41 -42.66
CA ALA A 262 8.01 1.84 -41.70
C ALA A 262 9.25 2.37 -42.42
N SER A 263 9.95 3.29 -41.83
CA SER A 263 11.20 3.86 -42.32
C SER A 263 12.46 3.08 -41.93
N GLY A 264 12.30 2.00 -41.16
CA GLY A 264 13.35 1.12 -40.70
C GLY A 264 12.80 -0.27 -40.39
N PRO A 265 13.60 -1.17 -39.79
CA PRO A 265 13.14 -2.49 -39.39
C PRO A 265 11.91 -2.44 -38.50
N LEU A 266 10.93 -3.32 -38.74
CA LEU A 266 9.66 -3.37 -38.04
C LEU A 266 9.25 -4.81 -37.75
N ARG A 267 8.74 -5.09 -36.60
CA ARG A 267 8.07 -6.36 -36.28
C ARG A 267 6.71 -6.06 -35.63
N ILE A 268 5.70 -6.84 -35.96
CA ILE A 268 4.33 -6.68 -35.51
C ILE A 268 3.82 -8.01 -34.97
N TRP A 269 3.25 -7.99 -33.80
CA TRP A 269 2.58 -9.14 -33.19
C TRP A 269 1.11 -8.81 -32.90
N LEU A 270 0.24 -9.78 -33.18
CA LEU A 270 -1.15 -9.77 -32.76
C LEU A 270 -1.37 -10.94 -31.80
N GLU A 271 -1.79 -10.66 -30.58
CA GLU A 271 -1.94 -11.66 -29.51
C GLU A 271 -0.68 -12.56 -29.36
N GLY A 272 0.50 -11.93 -29.36
CA GLY A 272 1.79 -12.60 -29.23
C GLY A 272 2.27 -13.38 -30.48
N LYS A 273 1.44 -13.53 -31.53
CA LYS A 273 1.82 -14.18 -32.79
C LYS A 273 2.43 -13.14 -33.72
N LEU A 274 3.61 -13.44 -34.26
CA LEU A 274 4.27 -12.59 -35.25
C LEU A 274 3.40 -12.51 -36.50
N ALA A 275 2.89 -11.33 -36.82
CA ALA A 275 2.04 -11.04 -37.97
C ALA A 275 2.86 -10.56 -39.19
N ALA A 276 3.83 -9.67 -38.94
CA ALA A 276 4.67 -9.13 -39.99
C ALA A 276 6.09 -8.84 -39.49
N ALA A 277 7.07 -8.93 -40.36
CA ALA A 277 8.45 -8.53 -40.13
C ALA A 277 9.05 -7.89 -41.39
N LEU A 278 9.53 -6.66 -41.25
CA LEU A 278 10.30 -5.94 -42.25
C LEU A 278 11.74 -5.83 -41.74
N PRO A 279 12.74 -6.37 -42.47
CA PRO A 279 14.15 -6.27 -42.11
C PRO A 279 14.75 -4.87 -42.41
N GLU A 280 14.08 -4.09 -43.25
CA GLU A 280 14.46 -2.74 -43.69
C GLU A 280 13.20 -1.88 -43.93
N ALA A 281 13.40 -0.62 -44.29
CA ALA A 281 12.31 0.27 -44.65
C ALA A 281 11.42 -0.32 -45.76
N GLY A 282 10.11 -0.19 -45.63
CA GLY A 282 9.17 -0.75 -46.59
C GLY A 282 7.72 -0.68 -46.13
N SER A 283 6.85 -1.27 -46.96
CA SER A 283 5.42 -1.42 -46.69
C SER A 283 5.07 -2.89 -46.49
N PHE A 284 4.01 -3.13 -45.73
CA PHE A 284 3.47 -4.47 -45.51
C PHE A 284 1.95 -4.46 -45.70
N ASP A 285 1.44 -5.62 -46.05
CA ASP A 285 0.00 -5.89 -46.18
C ASP A 285 -0.21 -7.39 -45.94
N VAL A 286 -0.72 -7.76 -44.80
CA VAL A 286 -0.83 -9.14 -44.35
C VAL A 286 -2.20 -9.40 -43.74
N GLU A 287 -2.70 -10.63 -43.93
CA GLU A 287 -3.91 -11.10 -43.21
C GLU A 287 -3.51 -12.08 -42.13
N ILE A 288 -4.12 -11.97 -40.99
CA ILE A 288 -3.90 -12.82 -39.84
C ILE A 288 -5.22 -13.30 -39.24
N GLU A 289 -5.33 -14.59 -39.03
CA GLU A 289 -6.44 -15.19 -38.34
C GLU A 289 -6.30 -14.99 -36.81
N ALA A 290 -7.33 -14.45 -36.20
CA ALA A 290 -7.43 -14.28 -34.77
C ALA A 290 -8.85 -14.65 -34.29
N GLY A 291 -8.97 -14.98 -33.01
CA GLY A 291 -10.27 -15.20 -32.37
C GLY A 291 -11.12 -13.93 -32.36
N PRO A 292 -12.45 -14.05 -32.20
CA PRO A 292 -13.32 -12.89 -32.08
C PRO A 292 -13.01 -12.07 -30.82
N GLY A 293 -13.21 -10.76 -30.89
CA GLY A 293 -12.96 -9.84 -29.78
C GLY A 293 -11.81 -8.88 -30.02
N THR A 294 -11.46 -8.10 -29.00
CA THR A 294 -10.31 -7.21 -29.02
C THR A 294 -9.02 -7.95 -28.69
N GLY A 295 -7.95 -7.64 -29.44
CA GLY A 295 -6.62 -8.23 -29.24
C GLY A 295 -5.52 -7.19 -29.10
N ASN A 296 -4.44 -7.58 -28.44
CA ASN A 296 -3.26 -6.76 -28.27
C ASN A 296 -2.44 -6.73 -29.56
N LEU A 297 -2.20 -5.55 -30.08
CA LEU A 297 -1.32 -5.29 -31.21
C LEU A 297 -0.04 -4.62 -30.69
N LEU A 298 1.09 -5.32 -30.79
CA LEU A 298 2.40 -4.83 -30.39
C LEU A 298 3.26 -4.59 -31.63
N VAL A 299 3.93 -3.46 -31.67
CA VAL A 299 4.84 -3.05 -32.74
C VAL A 299 6.21 -2.78 -32.19
N CYS A 300 7.25 -3.39 -32.71
CA CYS A 300 8.65 -3.05 -32.45
C CYS A 300 9.21 -2.33 -33.68
N SER A 301 9.63 -1.08 -33.53
CA SER A 301 10.23 -0.26 -34.56
C SER A 301 11.67 0.08 -34.22
N GLU A 302 12.60 -0.15 -35.13
CA GLU A 302 14.00 0.22 -34.98
C GLU A 302 14.27 1.56 -35.66
N CYS A 303 15.07 2.41 -35.01
CA CYS A 303 15.46 3.70 -35.57
C CYS A 303 16.37 3.50 -36.78
N PRO A 304 16.01 4.04 -37.96
CA PRO A 304 16.82 3.91 -39.17
C PRO A 304 18.18 4.62 -39.02
N ALA A 305 19.11 4.26 -39.91
CA ALA A 305 20.39 4.96 -40.05
C ALA A 305 20.19 6.46 -40.34
N ALA A 306 21.27 7.25 -40.31
CA ALA A 306 21.19 8.69 -40.48
C ALA A 306 20.52 9.09 -41.81
N GLY A 307 19.60 10.06 -41.75
CA GLY A 307 18.95 10.67 -42.93
C GLY A 307 17.43 10.49 -42.99
N GLU A 308 16.92 9.32 -42.63
CA GLU A 308 15.48 9.04 -42.69
C GLU A 308 14.78 9.31 -41.35
N PRO A 309 13.52 9.85 -41.32
CA PRO A 309 12.79 10.06 -40.12
C PRO A 309 12.40 8.72 -39.48
N TRP A 310 12.39 8.63 -38.13
CA TRP A 310 11.98 7.44 -37.42
C TRP A 310 10.47 7.37 -37.29
N GLN A 311 9.82 6.62 -38.18
CA GLN A 311 8.36 6.52 -38.23
C GLN A 311 7.86 5.13 -38.60
N PHE A 312 6.67 4.83 -38.13
CA PHE A 312 5.89 3.69 -38.64
C PHE A 312 4.39 4.07 -38.63
N HIS A 313 3.67 3.40 -39.50
CA HIS A 313 2.20 3.45 -39.55
C HIS A 313 1.67 2.03 -39.68
N VAL A 314 0.66 1.71 -38.84
CA VAL A 314 -0.04 0.42 -38.87
C VAL A 314 -1.53 0.70 -38.87
N GLY A 315 -2.22 0.29 -39.93
CA GLY A 315 -3.66 0.27 -40.04
C GLY A 315 -4.19 -1.15 -39.89
N ALA A 316 -5.41 -1.28 -39.38
CA ALA A 316 -6.11 -2.55 -39.27
C ALA A 316 -7.49 -2.49 -39.97
N ALA A 317 -7.94 -3.59 -40.57
CA ALA A 317 -9.27 -3.72 -41.17
C ALA A 317 -9.80 -5.15 -41.04
N ILE A 318 -11.12 -5.31 -40.98
CA ILE A 318 -11.83 -6.58 -41.06
C ILE A 318 -12.69 -6.54 -42.36
N GLY A 319 -12.32 -7.33 -43.34
CA GLY A 319 -12.87 -7.19 -44.70
C GLY A 319 -12.48 -5.82 -45.28
N ALA A 320 -13.48 -5.01 -45.65
CA ALA A 320 -13.28 -3.64 -46.15
C ALA A 320 -13.38 -2.55 -45.09
N GLU A 321 -13.79 -2.89 -43.83
CA GLU A 321 -14.06 -1.92 -42.78
C GLU A 321 -12.78 -1.67 -41.97
N PRO A 322 -12.34 -0.41 -41.82
CA PRO A 322 -11.21 -0.07 -40.94
C PRO A 322 -11.58 -0.30 -39.49
N VAL A 323 -10.60 -0.77 -38.72
CA VAL A 323 -10.72 -1.02 -37.28
C VAL A 323 -9.98 0.06 -36.52
N ALA A 324 -10.63 0.66 -35.54
CA ALA A 324 -10.03 1.67 -34.69
C ALA A 324 -9.01 1.06 -33.73
N HIS A 325 -7.97 1.84 -33.44
CA HIS A 325 -7.02 1.57 -32.38
C HIS A 325 -7.56 2.14 -31.07
N GLU A 326 -7.35 1.41 -29.99
CA GLU A 326 -7.75 1.81 -28.64
C GLU A 326 -6.59 1.64 -27.66
N LEU A 327 -6.55 2.45 -26.60
CA LEU A 327 -5.59 2.22 -25.52
C LEU A 327 -5.73 0.79 -24.98
N PRO A 328 -4.62 0.07 -24.79
CA PRO A 328 -4.68 -1.32 -24.30
C PRO A 328 -5.19 -1.43 -22.88
N TRP A 329 -5.13 -0.36 -22.13
CA TRP A 329 -5.60 -0.23 -20.76
C TRP A 329 -6.24 1.13 -20.53
N ARG A 330 -7.20 1.21 -19.61
CA ARG A 330 -7.80 2.49 -19.25
C ARG A 330 -6.80 3.36 -18.51
N VAL A 331 -6.39 4.49 -19.11
CA VAL A 331 -5.51 5.49 -18.51
C VAL A 331 -6.29 6.80 -18.39
N HIS A 332 -6.55 7.20 -17.14
CA HIS A 332 -7.24 8.48 -16.89
C HIS A 332 -6.33 9.66 -17.25
N GLY A 333 -6.90 10.65 -17.89
CA GLY A 333 -6.18 11.84 -18.39
C GLY A 333 -5.51 11.63 -19.75
N ALA A 334 -5.80 10.50 -20.42
CA ALA A 334 -5.28 10.16 -21.74
C ALA A 334 -6.39 10.08 -22.80
N GLU A 335 -7.42 10.90 -22.68
CA GLU A 335 -8.52 10.95 -23.65
C GLU A 335 -7.98 11.30 -25.04
N GLY A 336 -8.35 10.48 -26.04
CA GLY A 336 -7.90 10.63 -27.44
C GLY A 336 -6.61 9.91 -27.78
N GLU A 337 -5.85 9.41 -26.80
CA GLU A 337 -4.71 8.54 -27.01
C GLU A 337 -5.16 7.12 -27.37
N THR A 338 -4.42 6.46 -28.25
CA THR A 338 -4.73 5.08 -28.69
C THR A 338 -3.54 4.14 -28.58
N TRP A 339 -2.37 4.66 -28.25
CA TRP A 339 -1.11 3.89 -28.14
C TRP A 339 -0.38 4.19 -26.84
N LEU A 340 0.28 3.16 -26.32
CA LEU A 340 1.33 3.28 -25.31
C LEU A 340 2.68 2.98 -25.95
N TYR A 341 3.73 3.65 -25.46
CA TYR A 341 5.09 3.51 -25.98
C TYR A 341 6.08 3.17 -24.87
N ALA A 342 7.02 2.26 -25.15
CA ALA A 342 8.11 1.93 -24.23
C ALA A 342 9.44 1.89 -24.99
N GLY A 343 10.51 2.35 -24.33
CA GLY A 343 11.87 2.40 -24.90
C GLY A 343 12.72 3.54 -24.32
N PRO A 344 13.88 3.86 -24.97
CA PRO A 344 14.47 3.14 -26.10
C PRO A 344 15.25 1.90 -25.64
N PHE A 345 15.08 0.79 -26.35
CA PHE A 345 15.78 -0.47 -26.09
C PHE A 345 17.08 -0.57 -26.90
N GLU A 346 18.09 -1.26 -26.36
CA GLU A 346 19.23 -1.72 -27.15
C GLU A 346 18.79 -2.73 -28.22
N ALA A 347 19.55 -2.83 -29.31
CA ALA A 347 19.25 -3.77 -30.42
C ALA A 347 19.22 -5.24 -29.94
N GLU A 348 20.03 -5.57 -28.94
CA GLU A 348 20.14 -6.91 -28.36
C GLU A 348 19.02 -7.22 -27.35
N ALA A 349 18.29 -6.21 -26.88
CA ALA A 349 17.16 -6.40 -25.97
C ALA A 349 15.95 -6.89 -26.77
N GLU A 350 15.58 -8.14 -26.57
CA GLU A 350 14.42 -8.78 -27.22
C GLU A 350 13.44 -9.30 -26.16
N PRO A 351 12.66 -8.41 -25.54
CA PRO A 351 11.64 -8.84 -24.59
C PRO A 351 10.55 -9.68 -25.30
N ASP A 352 9.99 -10.64 -24.58
CA ASP A 352 8.88 -11.44 -25.10
C ASP A 352 7.65 -10.54 -25.38
N ALA A 353 6.98 -10.78 -26.52
CA ALA A 353 5.88 -9.94 -26.98
C ALA A 353 4.66 -9.97 -26.04
N MET A 354 4.40 -11.11 -25.39
CA MET A 354 3.29 -11.20 -24.44
C MET A 354 3.66 -10.52 -23.09
N GLU A 355 4.91 -10.65 -22.66
CA GLU A 355 5.40 -9.93 -21.47
C GLU A 355 5.43 -8.42 -21.70
N MET A 356 5.65 -7.95 -22.93
CA MET A 356 5.52 -6.52 -23.27
C MET A 356 4.08 -6.02 -23.14
N CYS A 357 3.06 -6.84 -23.39
CA CYS A 357 1.66 -6.44 -23.27
C CYS A 357 1.14 -6.50 -21.82
N ARG A 358 1.88 -5.93 -20.86
CA ARG A 358 1.54 -5.93 -19.44
C ARG A 358 1.75 -4.56 -18.81
N MET A 359 0.83 -4.21 -17.89
CA MET A 359 0.88 -2.97 -17.10
C MET A 359 1.61 -3.13 -15.76
N ASP A 360 1.87 -4.35 -15.34
CA ASP A 360 2.48 -4.67 -14.04
C ASP A 360 3.99 -4.98 -14.13
N ARG A 361 4.64 -4.62 -15.26
CA ARG A 361 6.06 -4.87 -15.52
C ARG A 361 6.79 -3.61 -15.93
N ILE A 362 8.05 -3.51 -15.48
CA ILE A 362 9.05 -2.62 -16.08
C ILE A 362 9.91 -3.41 -17.04
N PHE A 363 10.53 -2.74 -18.00
CA PHE A 363 11.29 -3.39 -19.07
C PHE A 363 12.74 -2.95 -19.02
N ALA A 364 13.68 -3.90 -19.06
CA ALA A 364 15.09 -3.60 -19.18
C ALA A 364 15.39 -3.06 -20.59
N VAL A 365 16.01 -1.88 -20.66
CA VAL A 365 16.35 -1.21 -21.94
C VAL A 365 17.82 -1.33 -22.31
N GLN A 366 18.69 -1.65 -21.38
CA GLN A 366 20.10 -1.96 -21.62
C GLN A 366 20.40 -3.43 -21.42
N GLY A 367 21.32 -3.99 -22.25
CA GLY A 367 21.81 -5.34 -22.08
C GLY A 367 22.55 -5.53 -20.75
N ASN A 368 22.55 -6.75 -20.22
CA ASN A 368 23.22 -7.14 -19.00
C ASN A 368 24.76 -7.08 -19.17
N GLY A 369 25.34 -5.90 -18.99
CA GLY A 369 26.78 -5.79 -18.69
C GLY A 369 26.99 -6.13 -17.20
N ALA A 370 27.96 -6.97 -16.89
CA ALA A 370 28.20 -7.56 -15.57
C ALA A 370 28.44 -6.53 -14.42
N ASP A 371 28.60 -5.25 -14.72
CA ASP A 371 28.98 -4.21 -13.76
C ASP A 371 27.99 -3.03 -13.61
N HIS A 372 26.85 -3.05 -14.29
CA HIS A 372 25.88 -1.96 -14.19
C HIS A 372 24.48 -2.49 -13.93
N GLU A 373 23.75 -1.85 -12.99
CA GLU A 373 22.30 -2.08 -12.83
C GLU A 373 21.62 -1.80 -14.19
N PRO A 374 20.77 -2.72 -14.68
CA PRO A 374 20.05 -2.50 -15.92
C PRO A 374 19.17 -1.26 -15.84
N GLU A 375 19.25 -0.39 -16.83
CA GLU A 375 18.28 0.68 -16.97
C GLU A 375 16.94 0.10 -17.40
N HIS A 376 15.86 0.67 -16.84
CA HIS A 376 14.51 0.23 -17.10
C HIS A 376 13.66 1.35 -17.65
N THR A 377 12.62 0.98 -18.38
CA THR A 377 11.58 1.87 -18.89
C THR A 377 10.19 1.33 -18.50
N TYR A 378 9.20 2.19 -18.70
CA TYR A 378 7.80 1.86 -18.53
C TYR A 378 6.97 2.53 -19.64
N TRP A 379 5.67 2.36 -19.63
CA TRP A 379 4.78 2.89 -20.64
C TRP A 379 4.65 4.42 -20.59
N ARG A 380 4.71 5.03 -21.75
CA ARG A 380 4.54 6.47 -21.99
C ARG A 380 3.36 6.74 -22.92
N LEU A 381 2.81 7.93 -22.78
CA LEU A 381 1.83 8.51 -23.70
C LEU A 381 2.52 9.48 -24.65
N ASP A 382 1.88 9.81 -25.77
CA ASP A 382 2.38 10.81 -26.71
C ASP A 382 2.15 12.23 -26.17
N GLY A 383 2.97 12.64 -25.26
CA GLY A 383 2.94 13.95 -24.63
C GLY A 383 4.27 14.31 -23.96
N PRO A 384 4.52 15.61 -23.69
CA PRO A 384 5.74 16.08 -23.05
C PRO A 384 5.89 15.42 -21.68
N GLU A 385 6.97 14.63 -21.50
CA GLU A 385 7.26 13.91 -20.24
C GLU A 385 6.05 13.15 -19.65
N ALA A 386 5.14 12.67 -20.54
CA ALA A 386 3.90 12.01 -20.16
C ALA A 386 4.11 10.50 -19.97
N TRP A 387 3.94 10.02 -18.76
CA TRP A 387 4.05 8.62 -18.35
C TRP A 387 2.71 8.09 -17.87
N VAL A 388 2.53 6.78 -17.92
CA VAL A 388 1.46 6.08 -17.23
C VAL A 388 1.94 5.77 -15.81
N ARG A 389 1.14 6.06 -14.80
CA ARG A 389 1.48 5.78 -13.39
C ARG A 389 0.30 5.12 -12.68
N PRO A 390 0.49 3.98 -11.99
CA PRO A 390 -0.56 3.32 -11.22
C PRO A 390 -0.80 4.02 -9.88
N TYR A 391 -2.04 3.97 -9.43
CA TYR A 391 -2.49 4.43 -8.12
C TYR A 391 -3.48 3.40 -7.56
N TYR A 392 -3.68 3.38 -6.24
CA TYR A 392 -4.77 2.61 -5.68
C TYR A 392 -6.13 3.18 -6.13
N GLU A 393 -7.12 2.30 -6.26
CA GLU A 393 -8.47 2.74 -6.60
C GLU A 393 -8.95 3.83 -5.62
N ASN A 394 -9.60 4.87 -6.14
CA ASN A 394 -10.15 6.01 -5.38
C ASN A 394 -9.18 6.66 -4.39
N ALA A 395 -7.90 6.35 -4.45
CA ALA A 395 -6.93 6.77 -3.46
C ALA A 395 -6.36 8.15 -3.76
N MET A 396 -7.21 9.14 -3.78
CA MET A 396 -6.75 10.52 -3.63
C MET A 396 -6.26 10.75 -2.20
N LEU A 397 -6.84 10.02 -1.24
CA LEU A 397 -6.35 9.90 0.12
C LEU A 397 -6.09 8.43 0.42
N SER A 398 -4.84 8.02 0.39
CA SER A 398 -4.45 6.69 0.86
C SER A 398 -4.64 6.61 2.37
N ASN A 399 -5.87 6.35 2.82
CA ASN A 399 -6.17 6.21 4.23
C ASN A 399 -6.66 4.80 4.54
N LYS A 400 -5.83 4.04 5.24
CA LYS A 400 -6.14 2.67 5.66
C LYS A 400 -7.25 2.56 6.69
N TRP A 401 -7.64 3.67 7.29
CA TRP A 401 -8.62 3.72 8.37
C TRP A 401 -10.03 4.09 7.91
N THR A 402 -10.20 4.49 6.66
CA THR A 402 -11.54 4.78 6.15
C THR A 402 -12.26 3.49 5.79
N VAL A 403 -13.36 3.28 6.48
CA VAL A 403 -14.31 2.22 6.17
C VAL A 403 -15.25 2.74 5.08
N GLY A 404 -15.30 2.08 3.93
CA GLY A 404 -16.44 2.24 3.04
C GLY A 404 -16.17 2.36 1.56
N SER A 405 -15.27 3.22 1.11
CA SER A 405 -15.18 3.54 -0.32
C SER A 405 -13.85 3.21 -0.98
N VAL A 406 -12.79 3.00 -0.20
CA VAL A 406 -11.49 2.58 -0.71
C VAL A 406 -11.25 1.14 -0.31
N THR A 407 -11.19 0.24 -1.27
CA THR A 407 -10.84 -1.16 -1.00
C THR A 407 -9.45 -1.26 -0.38
N ASN A 408 -9.29 -2.17 0.57
CA ASN A 408 -7.99 -2.55 1.11
C ASN A 408 -7.22 -3.51 0.19
N TYR A 409 -7.85 -3.99 -0.88
CA TYR A 409 -7.26 -4.95 -1.80
C TYR A 409 -5.99 -4.41 -2.48
N GLY A 410 -4.97 -5.25 -2.60
CA GLY A 410 -3.71 -4.91 -3.26
C GLY A 410 -2.82 -3.91 -2.50
N ARG A 411 -3.08 -3.64 -1.22
CA ARG A 411 -2.28 -2.73 -0.38
C ARG A 411 -1.34 -3.51 0.52
N TRP A 412 -0.07 -3.09 0.55
CA TRP A 412 0.91 -3.58 1.49
C TRP A 412 0.89 -2.73 2.77
N ASP A 413 0.25 -3.24 3.81
CA ASP A 413 0.13 -2.57 5.10
C ASP A 413 0.09 -3.60 6.24
N TYR A 414 0.72 -3.32 7.41
CA TYR A 414 0.88 -4.32 8.46
C TYR A 414 -0.44 -4.87 9.04
N PRO A 415 -1.50 -4.06 9.25
CA PRO A 415 -2.76 -4.62 9.76
C PRO A 415 -3.43 -5.55 8.74
N LEU A 416 -3.23 -5.31 7.44
CA LEU A 416 -3.69 -6.20 6.38
C LEU A 416 -2.95 -7.54 6.37
N GLY A 417 -1.69 -7.57 6.82
CA GLY A 417 -0.97 -8.82 7.02
C GLY A 417 -1.68 -9.76 7.99
N VAL A 418 -2.22 -9.22 9.10
CA VAL A 418 -3.06 -9.98 10.04
C VAL A 418 -4.33 -10.47 9.36
N THR A 419 -4.99 -9.61 8.59
CA THR A 419 -6.24 -9.94 7.91
C THR A 419 -6.04 -11.02 6.84
N VAL A 420 -5.01 -10.89 6.02
CA VAL A 420 -4.64 -11.91 5.00
C VAL A 420 -4.33 -13.24 5.67
N TYR A 421 -3.57 -13.26 6.76
CA TYR A 421 -3.29 -14.48 7.51
C TYR A 421 -4.57 -15.08 8.09
N GLY A 422 -5.46 -14.26 8.65
CA GLY A 422 -6.77 -14.68 9.14
C GLY A 422 -7.63 -15.33 8.06
N LEU A 423 -7.69 -14.73 6.86
CA LEU A 423 -8.41 -15.28 5.71
C LEU A 423 -7.84 -16.61 5.23
N LEU A 424 -6.51 -16.74 5.15
CA LEU A 424 -5.86 -18.01 4.79
C LEU A 424 -6.20 -19.12 5.77
N GLN A 425 -6.10 -18.85 7.08
CA GLN A 425 -6.40 -19.85 8.12
C GLN A 425 -7.89 -20.20 8.15
N THR A 426 -8.77 -19.22 7.96
CA THR A 426 -10.22 -19.42 7.87
C THR A 426 -10.58 -20.24 6.64
N GLY A 427 -10.03 -19.88 5.47
CA GLY A 427 -10.26 -20.62 4.23
C GLY A 427 -9.80 -22.08 4.31
N ARG A 428 -8.65 -22.33 4.93
CA ARG A 428 -8.15 -23.69 5.17
C ARG A 428 -9.04 -24.47 6.17
N TYR A 429 -9.53 -23.80 7.22
CA TYR A 429 -10.38 -24.43 8.23
C TYR A 429 -11.77 -24.78 7.68
N LEU A 430 -12.36 -23.88 6.88
CA LEU A 430 -13.70 -24.04 6.30
C LEU A 430 -13.71 -24.80 4.96
N ASP A 431 -12.55 -25.25 4.47
CA ASP A 431 -12.38 -25.82 3.12
C ASP A 431 -12.92 -24.90 2.01
N ARG A 432 -12.54 -23.58 2.06
CA ARG A 432 -12.97 -22.52 1.15
C ARG A 432 -11.80 -22.01 0.30
N PRO A 433 -11.51 -22.67 -0.85
CA PRO A 433 -10.40 -22.28 -1.72
C PRO A 433 -10.56 -20.89 -2.35
N ASP A 434 -11.76 -20.38 -2.45
CA ASP A 434 -12.05 -19.01 -2.90
C ASP A 434 -11.50 -17.96 -1.93
N MET A 435 -11.62 -18.16 -0.61
CA MET A 435 -11.04 -17.27 0.41
C MET A 435 -9.51 -17.32 0.39
N ILE A 436 -8.93 -18.52 0.23
CA ILE A 436 -7.48 -18.70 0.11
C ILE A 436 -6.97 -17.98 -1.12
N ARG A 437 -7.63 -18.15 -2.26
CA ARG A 437 -7.29 -17.48 -3.52
C ARG A 437 -7.36 -15.97 -3.41
N TYR A 438 -8.46 -15.43 -2.87
CA TYR A 438 -8.59 -13.99 -2.64
C TYR A 438 -7.41 -13.42 -1.83
N ALA A 439 -7.03 -14.10 -0.74
CA ALA A 439 -5.91 -13.68 0.10
C ALA A 439 -4.55 -13.77 -0.63
N ALA A 440 -4.32 -14.84 -1.40
CA ALA A 440 -3.10 -15.01 -2.17
C ALA A 440 -2.98 -13.98 -3.31
N GLU A 441 -4.07 -13.72 -4.03
CA GLU A 441 -4.12 -12.72 -5.10
C GLU A 441 -3.96 -11.28 -4.59
N HIS A 442 -4.45 -10.99 -3.36
CA HIS A 442 -4.15 -9.71 -2.69
C HIS A 442 -2.63 -9.51 -2.51
N VAL A 443 -1.94 -10.54 -2.01
CA VAL A 443 -0.47 -10.49 -1.86
C VAL A 443 0.21 -10.37 -3.21
N GLN A 444 -0.23 -11.15 -4.20
CA GLN A 444 0.33 -11.14 -5.54
C GLN A 444 0.21 -9.77 -6.21
N ALA A 445 -0.91 -9.07 -6.03
CA ALA A 445 -1.07 -7.70 -6.54
C ALA A 445 0.01 -6.75 -6.03
N CYS A 446 0.40 -6.86 -4.74
CA CYS A 446 1.50 -6.07 -4.19
C CYS A 446 2.86 -6.50 -4.77
N THR A 447 3.13 -7.80 -4.82
CA THR A 447 4.46 -8.34 -5.16
C THR A 447 4.78 -8.24 -6.64
N THR A 448 3.80 -8.38 -7.51
CA THR A 448 3.95 -8.21 -8.96
C THR A 448 4.37 -6.78 -9.32
N MET A 449 3.85 -5.79 -8.58
CA MET A 449 4.18 -4.36 -8.78
C MET A 449 5.44 -3.91 -8.02
N TYR A 450 6.17 -4.81 -7.38
CA TYR A 450 7.30 -4.42 -6.53
C TYR A 450 8.45 -3.78 -7.33
N GLU A 451 8.88 -4.42 -8.42
CA GLU A 451 9.96 -3.88 -9.27
C GLU A 451 9.55 -2.54 -9.90
N TYR A 452 8.29 -2.42 -10.35
CA TYR A 452 7.75 -1.15 -10.80
C TYR A 452 7.85 -0.08 -9.68
N SER A 453 7.46 -0.43 -8.46
CA SER A 453 7.44 0.51 -7.33
C SER A 453 8.84 1.00 -6.94
N LEU A 454 9.86 0.14 -7.07
CA LEU A 454 11.27 0.53 -6.90
C LEU A 454 11.72 1.52 -7.98
N TRP A 455 11.38 1.23 -9.23
CA TRP A 455 11.67 2.09 -10.37
C TRP A 455 10.93 3.43 -10.25
N ASP A 456 9.65 3.41 -9.91
CA ASP A 456 8.80 4.59 -9.71
C ASP A 456 9.40 5.54 -8.66
N ARG A 457 9.85 4.99 -7.52
CA ARG A 457 10.58 5.77 -6.52
C ARG A 457 11.86 6.40 -7.06
N LYS A 458 12.66 5.62 -7.80
CA LYS A 458 13.93 6.11 -8.39
C LYS A 458 13.66 7.24 -9.39
N GLN A 459 12.56 7.16 -10.16
CA GLN A 459 12.22 8.17 -11.19
C GLN A 459 11.57 9.43 -10.61
N TYR A 460 10.73 9.31 -9.57
CA TYR A 460 9.82 10.36 -9.14
C TYR A 460 9.94 10.73 -7.64
N GLY A 461 10.94 10.19 -6.96
CA GLY A 461 11.26 10.50 -5.56
C GLY A 461 10.42 9.73 -4.55
N PHE A 462 9.13 9.50 -4.81
CA PHE A 462 8.21 8.80 -3.93
C PHE A 462 7.37 7.78 -4.72
N PRO A 463 7.19 6.54 -4.25
CA PRO A 463 6.42 5.54 -4.98
C PRO A 463 4.91 5.80 -4.84
N ALA A 464 4.16 5.68 -5.95
CA ALA A 464 2.70 5.87 -5.95
C ALA A 464 1.96 4.73 -5.22
N ILE A 465 2.53 3.53 -5.23
CA ILE A 465 2.01 2.32 -4.58
C ILE A 465 3.13 1.61 -3.84
N ASN A 466 2.78 0.67 -2.96
CA ASN A 466 3.73 -0.15 -2.18
C ASN A 466 4.73 0.65 -1.31
N GLN A 467 4.35 1.83 -0.83
CA GLN A 467 5.26 2.74 -0.13
C GLN A 467 5.98 2.07 1.04
N GLN A 468 5.25 1.33 1.87
CA GLN A 468 5.84 0.68 3.05
C GLN A 468 6.86 -0.40 2.65
N LEU A 469 6.55 -1.20 1.62
CA LEU A 469 7.44 -2.25 1.12
C LEU A 469 8.71 -1.68 0.47
N VAL A 470 8.56 -0.61 -0.33
CA VAL A 470 9.68 0.04 -1.04
C VAL A 470 10.58 0.82 -0.09
N MET A 471 9.99 1.44 0.93
CA MET A 471 10.66 2.37 1.85
C MET A 471 10.81 1.78 3.25
N MET A 472 11.20 0.52 3.36
CA MET A 472 11.36 -0.15 4.66
C MET A 472 12.33 0.63 5.57
N LYS A 473 11.82 1.12 6.70
CA LYS A 473 12.58 1.85 7.72
C LYS A 473 12.49 1.16 9.09
N MET A 474 11.42 0.41 9.32
CA MET A 474 11.12 -0.26 10.58
C MET A 474 10.38 -1.58 10.33
N LEU A 475 10.25 -2.39 11.35
CA LEU A 475 9.63 -3.72 11.29
C LEU A 475 8.17 -3.68 10.82
N ASP A 476 7.39 -2.66 11.20
CA ASP A 476 6.00 -2.47 10.74
C ASP A 476 5.87 -2.46 9.21
N ASN A 477 6.88 -1.98 8.51
CA ASN A 477 6.81 -1.84 7.06
C ASN A 477 6.84 -3.17 6.31
N CYS A 478 7.31 -4.24 6.95
CA CYS A 478 7.61 -5.48 6.24
C CYS A 478 7.19 -6.77 6.94
N GLY A 479 7.29 -6.85 8.29
CA GLY A 479 7.23 -8.15 8.95
C GLY A 479 5.87 -8.80 9.00
N SER A 480 4.82 -8.07 9.37
CA SER A 480 3.47 -8.61 9.44
C SER A 480 2.97 -9.09 8.06
N PHE A 481 3.04 -8.21 7.06
CA PHE A 481 2.58 -8.56 5.71
C PHE A 481 3.52 -9.58 5.04
N GLY A 482 4.83 -9.48 5.26
CA GLY A 482 5.81 -10.49 4.82
C GLY A 482 5.55 -11.88 5.42
N SER A 483 5.13 -11.94 6.69
CA SER A 483 4.69 -13.18 7.34
C SER A 483 3.47 -13.80 6.65
N ALA A 484 2.45 -12.99 6.34
CA ALA A 484 1.26 -13.43 5.61
C ALA A 484 1.60 -13.83 4.16
N MET A 485 2.52 -13.13 3.50
CA MET A 485 3.03 -13.50 2.17
C MET A 485 3.66 -14.90 2.18
N LEU A 486 4.47 -15.22 3.18
CA LEU A 486 5.06 -16.56 3.31
C LEU A 486 4.05 -17.65 3.66
N GLU A 487 2.96 -17.31 4.37
CA GLU A 487 1.83 -18.21 4.54
C GLU A 487 1.10 -18.49 3.22
N ALA A 488 0.81 -17.43 2.44
CA ALA A 488 0.19 -17.56 1.13
C ALA A 488 1.06 -18.36 0.15
N TYR A 489 2.39 -18.23 0.24
CA TYR A 489 3.32 -19.04 -0.57
C TYR A 489 3.11 -20.54 -0.38
N GLY A 490 2.70 -20.97 0.81
CA GLY A 490 2.36 -22.36 1.09
C GLY A 490 1.24 -22.91 0.18
N ASP A 491 0.29 -22.07 -0.21
CA ASP A 491 -0.87 -22.43 -1.02
C ASP A 491 -0.64 -22.18 -2.53
N CYS A 492 -0.10 -21.03 -2.92
CA CYS A 492 -0.05 -20.61 -4.33
C CYS A 492 1.31 -20.83 -5.02
N ARG A 493 2.42 -20.98 -4.26
CA ARG A 493 3.79 -21.13 -4.78
C ARG A 493 4.25 -20.04 -5.74
N GLU A 494 3.75 -18.82 -5.54
CA GLU A 494 4.07 -17.67 -6.38
C GLU A 494 5.53 -17.24 -6.23
N GLN A 495 6.29 -17.24 -7.34
CA GLN A 495 7.73 -17.02 -7.30
C GLN A 495 8.13 -15.58 -7.00
N THR A 496 7.28 -14.61 -7.29
CA THR A 496 7.52 -13.18 -7.01
C THR A 496 7.66 -12.90 -5.50
N PHE A 497 7.17 -13.79 -4.64
CA PHE A 497 7.27 -13.65 -3.19
C PHE A 497 8.69 -13.87 -2.66
N LEU A 498 9.49 -14.71 -3.33
CA LEU A 498 10.78 -15.14 -2.81
C LEU A 498 11.84 -14.02 -2.74
N PRO A 499 12.06 -13.22 -3.79
CA PRO A 499 13.00 -12.11 -3.73
C PRO A 499 12.63 -11.08 -2.66
N ILE A 500 11.33 -10.84 -2.46
CA ILE A 500 10.83 -9.93 -1.43
C ILE A 500 11.09 -10.50 -0.03
N ALA A 501 10.86 -11.81 0.16
CA ALA A 501 11.18 -12.48 1.41
C ALA A 501 12.66 -12.38 1.76
N ASP A 502 13.55 -12.60 0.79
CA ASP A 502 14.99 -12.45 0.97
C ASP A 502 15.37 -11.02 1.34
N LYS A 503 14.75 -10.02 0.73
CA LYS A 503 14.98 -8.61 1.04
C LYS A 503 14.50 -8.21 2.44
N ILE A 504 13.34 -8.71 2.87
CA ILE A 504 12.82 -8.50 4.22
C ILE A 504 13.73 -9.16 5.25
N ALA A 505 14.17 -10.40 4.99
CA ALA A 505 15.10 -11.10 5.88
C ALA A 505 16.44 -10.36 5.98
N ASP A 506 17.02 -9.91 4.88
CA ASP A 506 18.24 -9.12 4.86
C ASP A 506 18.06 -7.79 5.63
N PHE A 507 16.93 -7.12 5.49
CA PHE A 507 16.62 -5.93 6.29
C PHE A 507 16.61 -6.25 7.79
N MET A 508 15.89 -7.27 8.23
CA MET A 508 15.75 -7.61 9.64
C MET A 508 17.03 -8.14 10.26
N LEU A 509 17.76 -8.99 9.53
CA LEU A 509 18.94 -9.69 10.08
C LEU A 509 20.22 -8.85 9.98
N ASN A 510 20.36 -8.04 8.92
CA ASN A 510 21.64 -7.40 8.59
C ASN A 510 21.60 -5.87 8.58
N LYS A 511 20.46 -5.22 8.30
CA LYS A 511 20.37 -3.77 8.10
C LYS A 511 19.67 -3.02 9.22
N LEU A 512 18.72 -3.68 9.91
CA LEU A 512 18.00 -3.07 11.01
C LEU A 512 18.99 -2.79 12.16
N GLU A 513 19.03 -1.53 12.57
CA GLU A 513 19.88 -1.15 13.71
C GLU A 513 19.42 -1.82 15.01
N ARG A 514 20.37 -2.19 15.85
CA ARG A 514 20.14 -2.93 17.10
C ARG A 514 20.78 -2.21 18.28
N ARG A 515 20.27 -2.52 19.47
CA ARG A 515 20.95 -2.18 20.71
C ARG A 515 22.23 -2.97 20.86
N GLU A 516 23.12 -2.54 21.76
CA GLU A 516 24.42 -3.20 22.02
C GLU A 516 24.29 -4.68 22.39
N ASP A 517 23.17 -5.08 23.03
CA ASP A 517 22.89 -6.48 23.36
C ASP A 517 22.22 -7.26 22.22
N GLY A 518 21.99 -6.62 21.07
CA GLY A 518 21.41 -7.21 19.89
C GLY A 518 19.88 -7.08 19.81
N ALA A 519 19.22 -6.41 20.76
CA ALA A 519 17.77 -6.22 20.75
C ALA A 519 17.31 -5.32 19.59
N PHE A 520 16.20 -5.66 18.98
CA PHE A 520 15.51 -4.78 18.05
C PHE A 520 15.01 -3.53 18.78
N TYR A 521 15.09 -2.39 18.13
CA TYR A 521 14.53 -1.14 18.61
C TYR A 521 14.28 -0.19 17.44
N ARG A 522 13.50 0.85 17.68
CA ARG A 522 13.20 1.91 16.70
C ARG A 522 14.17 3.06 16.89
N LYS A 523 15.15 3.18 15.99
CA LYS A 523 16.05 4.35 15.99
C LYS A 523 15.30 5.60 15.56
N CYS A 524 14.62 5.57 14.42
CA CYS A 524 13.68 6.56 13.87
C CYS A 524 13.99 8.02 14.23
N PRO A 525 15.15 8.59 13.80
CA PRO A 525 15.55 9.95 14.19
C PRO A 525 14.49 10.99 13.82
N GLY A 526 14.14 11.87 14.76
CA GLY A 526 13.17 12.93 14.57
C GLY A 526 11.69 12.50 14.61
N GLU A 527 11.41 11.22 14.81
CA GLU A 527 10.05 10.71 14.98
C GLU A 527 9.70 10.56 16.47
N TYR A 528 8.38 10.56 16.81
CA TYR A 528 7.91 10.34 18.18
C TYR A 528 8.37 8.99 18.76
N SER A 529 8.59 7.99 17.90
CA SER A 529 9.06 6.65 18.24
C SER A 529 10.59 6.54 18.33
N GLU A 530 11.31 7.65 18.21
CA GLU A 530 12.78 7.65 18.24
C GLU A 530 13.31 7.06 19.54
N ASN A 531 14.33 6.18 19.41
CA ASN A 531 14.99 5.48 20.50
C ASN A 531 14.04 4.76 21.47
N THR A 532 13.11 3.98 20.91
CA THR A 532 12.14 3.19 21.69
C THR A 532 12.15 1.71 21.29
N MET A 533 11.66 0.85 22.20
CA MET A 533 11.36 -0.56 21.96
C MET A 533 9.89 -0.80 22.29
N TRP A 534 9.15 -1.39 21.38
CA TRP A 534 7.72 -1.62 21.49
C TRP A 534 7.43 -3.12 21.57
N ALA A 535 6.54 -3.53 22.46
CA ALA A 535 6.09 -4.93 22.55
C ALA A 535 5.58 -5.48 21.21
N ASP A 536 5.00 -4.61 20.40
CA ASP A 536 4.49 -4.86 19.04
C ASP A 536 5.57 -5.36 18.07
N ASP A 537 6.81 -4.96 18.25
CA ASP A 537 7.93 -5.29 17.35
C ASP A 537 8.26 -6.79 17.37
N LEU A 538 7.84 -7.52 18.41
CA LEU A 538 7.88 -8.98 18.43
C LEU A 538 6.98 -9.57 17.34
N TYR A 539 5.77 -9.03 17.15
CA TYR A 539 4.88 -9.46 16.06
C TYR A 539 5.39 -8.97 14.70
N MET A 540 5.93 -7.77 14.64
CA MET A 540 6.44 -7.19 13.39
C MET A 540 7.73 -7.85 12.89
N SER A 541 8.27 -8.85 13.60
CA SER A 541 9.52 -9.54 13.23
C SER A 541 9.42 -11.05 13.31
N THR A 542 9.12 -11.60 14.48
CA THR A 542 9.37 -13.01 14.78
C THR A 542 8.50 -13.99 13.99
N PRO A 543 7.21 -13.75 13.69
CA PRO A 543 6.43 -14.65 12.83
C PRO A 543 6.97 -14.73 11.39
N PHE A 544 7.52 -13.62 10.86
CA PHE A 544 8.20 -13.64 9.57
C PHE A 544 9.47 -14.48 9.61
N LEU A 545 10.34 -14.24 10.59
CA LEU A 545 11.62 -14.96 10.75
C LEU A 545 11.41 -16.48 10.86
N VAL A 546 10.37 -16.91 11.61
CA VAL A 546 9.99 -18.32 11.73
C VAL A 546 9.61 -18.93 10.38
N ARG A 547 8.81 -18.23 9.59
CA ARG A 547 8.37 -18.69 8.26
C ARG A 547 9.50 -18.70 7.26
N TYR A 548 10.36 -17.68 7.32
CA TYR A 548 11.55 -17.59 6.49
C TYR A 548 12.55 -18.70 6.81
N ALA A 549 12.80 -18.97 8.09
CA ALA A 549 13.64 -20.09 8.53
C ALA A 549 13.14 -21.43 7.97
N ARG A 550 11.82 -21.67 8.02
CA ARG A 550 11.20 -22.87 7.44
C ARG A 550 11.37 -22.94 5.92
N LEU A 551 11.20 -21.80 5.23
CA LEU A 551 11.32 -21.73 3.77
C LEU A 551 12.74 -22.02 3.29
N LYS A 552 13.74 -21.45 3.98
CA LYS A 552 15.17 -21.54 3.56
C LYS A 552 15.93 -22.67 4.25
N GLY A 553 15.37 -23.30 5.29
CA GLY A 553 16.10 -24.22 6.16
C GLY A 553 17.20 -23.50 6.97
N ASP A 554 17.00 -22.22 7.27
CA ASP A 554 17.97 -21.35 7.95
C ASP A 554 17.71 -21.29 9.46
N PRO A 555 18.51 -21.99 10.30
CA PRO A 555 18.34 -21.97 11.75
C PRO A 555 18.62 -20.58 12.36
N ALA A 556 19.48 -19.75 11.74
CA ALA A 556 19.87 -18.47 12.31
C ALA A 556 18.69 -17.50 12.43
N ALA A 557 17.75 -17.52 11.46
CA ALA A 557 16.53 -16.71 11.53
C ALA A 557 15.60 -17.16 12.66
N LEU A 558 15.56 -18.47 12.94
CA LEU A 558 14.78 -19.04 14.04
C LEU A 558 15.41 -18.74 15.41
N ASP A 559 16.74 -18.88 15.51
CA ASP A 559 17.51 -18.51 16.71
C ASP A 559 17.32 -17.03 17.04
N GLU A 560 17.36 -16.16 16.01
CA GLU A 560 17.11 -14.73 16.18
C GLU A 560 15.69 -14.44 16.70
N ALA A 561 14.69 -15.11 16.16
CA ALA A 561 13.31 -14.97 16.65
C ALA A 561 13.16 -15.36 18.12
N ALA A 562 13.78 -16.47 18.54
CA ALA A 562 13.81 -16.91 19.93
C ALA A 562 14.54 -15.92 20.85
N LYS A 563 15.72 -15.47 20.44
CA LYS A 563 16.55 -14.51 21.18
C LYS A 563 15.83 -13.19 21.43
N GLN A 564 15.07 -12.66 20.48
CA GLN A 564 14.37 -11.39 20.66
C GLN A 564 13.36 -11.44 21.81
N PHE A 565 12.66 -12.53 22.03
CA PHE A 565 11.77 -12.68 23.20
C PHE A 565 12.51 -12.55 24.54
N LEU A 566 13.70 -13.15 24.66
CA LEU A 566 14.50 -13.06 25.87
C LEU A 566 15.02 -11.65 26.10
N LEU A 567 15.37 -10.94 25.03
CA LEU A 567 15.81 -9.54 25.10
C LEU A 567 14.63 -8.61 25.45
N PHE A 568 13.49 -8.75 24.80
CA PHE A 568 12.30 -7.94 25.09
C PHE A 568 11.78 -8.17 26.52
N ARG A 569 11.83 -9.42 27.01
CA ARG A 569 11.55 -9.72 28.40
C ARG A 569 12.37 -8.88 29.37
N LYS A 570 13.68 -8.73 29.12
CA LYS A 570 14.59 -7.92 29.95
C LYS A 570 14.14 -6.48 30.09
N TYR A 571 13.61 -5.87 29.02
CA TYR A 571 13.24 -4.46 28.98
C TYR A 571 11.78 -4.17 29.37
N LEU A 572 10.85 -5.04 28.98
CA LEU A 572 9.43 -4.76 29.03
C LEU A 572 8.64 -5.58 30.05
N PHE A 573 9.17 -6.72 30.52
CA PHE A 573 8.41 -7.61 31.39
C PHE A 573 8.29 -7.03 32.82
N MET A 574 7.06 -6.90 33.29
CA MET A 574 6.70 -6.50 34.64
C MET A 574 6.48 -7.74 35.52
N ALA A 575 7.55 -8.22 36.17
CA ALA A 575 7.57 -9.50 36.88
C ALA A 575 6.56 -9.53 38.05
N ASP A 576 6.29 -8.41 38.67
CA ASP A 576 5.30 -8.22 39.76
C ASP A 576 3.86 -8.50 39.29
N GLN A 577 3.57 -8.27 38.00
CA GLN A 577 2.23 -8.44 37.41
C GLN A 577 2.19 -9.58 36.36
N LYS A 578 3.33 -10.10 35.94
CA LYS A 578 3.48 -11.12 34.88
C LYS A 578 2.90 -10.71 33.52
N ILE A 579 3.00 -9.44 33.17
CA ILE A 579 2.54 -8.84 31.92
C ILE A 579 3.61 -7.92 31.33
N MET A 580 3.42 -7.44 30.09
CA MET A 580 4.37 -6.58 29.41
C MET A 580 3.99 -5.10 29.55
N SER A 581 4.98 -4.24 29.78
CA SER A 581 4.87 -2.81 29.44
C SER A 581 4.77 -2.65 27.94
N HIS A 582 4.01 -1.66 27.46
CA HIS A 582 3.89 -1.39 26.03
C HIS A 582 5.23 -1.00 25.40
N VAL A 583 5.92 -0.01 26.00
CA VAL A 583 7.14 0.58 25.42
C VAL A 583 8.22 0.74 26.50
N TYR A 584 9.48 0.51 26.09
CA TYR A 584 10.67 0.98 26.77
C TYR A 584 11.24 2.18 26.00
N ASP A 585 11.41 3.30 26.70
CA ASP A 585 11.95 4.51 26.08
C ASP A 585 13.42 4.71 26.53
N PHE A 586 14.34 4.53 25.59
CA PHE A 586 15.77 4.65 25.86
C PHE A 586 16.23 6.08 26.10
N LYS A 587 15.42 7.09 25.70
CA LYS A 587 15.68 8.51 26.01
C LYS A 587 15.55 8.78 27.50
N TYR A 588 14.63 8.07 28.15
CA TYR A 588 14.38 8.16 29.60
C TYR A 588 14.97 6.98 30.39
N GLY A 589 15.50 5.95 29.69
CA GLY A 589 16.09 4.78 30.31
C GLY A 589 15.13 3.90 31.11
N GLN A 590 13.83 3.91 30.79
CA GLN A 590 12.79 3.18 31.52
C GLN A 590 11.63 2.72 30.65
N ALA A 591 10.93 1.69 31.11
CA ALA A 591 9.66 1.25 30.54
C ALA A 591 8.53 2.21 30.97
N THR A 592 7.52 2.39 30.10
CA THR A 592 6.33 3.20 30.42
C THR A 592 5.51 2.62 31.55
N ARG A 593 5.62 1.31 31.80
CA ARG A 593 4.84 0.51 32.76
C ARG A 593 3.32 0.56 32.52
N ILE A 594 2.89 0.93 31.32
CA ILE A 594 1.50 0.87 30.88
C ILE A 594 1.31 -0.45 30.11
N PRO A 595 0.54 -1.40 30.63
CA PRO A 595 0.30 -2.68 29.97
C PRO A 595 -0.84 -2.57 28.96
N TRP A 596 -0.57 -1.93 27.82
CA TRP A 596 -1.55 -1.83 26.74
C TRP A 596 -1.95 -3.21 26.22
N GLY A 597 -3.26 -3.46 26.11
CA GLY A 597 -3.82 -4.78 25.80
C GLY A 597 -3.29 -5.36 24.48
N ARG A 598 -3.36 -4.60 23.38
CA ARG A 598 -2.92 -5.09 22.07
C ARG A 598 -1.41 -5.35 22.01
N GLY A 599 -0.56 -4.53 22.62
CA GLY A 599 0.89 -4.80 22.69
C GLY A 599 1.21 -6.11 23.42
N ASN A 600 0.49 -6.38 24.51
CA ASN A 600 0.54 -7.65 25.25
C ASN A 600 0.00 -8.82 24.40
N GLY A 601 -1.08 -8.59 23.67
CA GLY A 601 -1.65 -9.55 22.74
C GLY A 601 -0.67 -9.95 21.63
N TRP A 602 0.02 -8.97 21.02
CA TRP A 602 1.06 -9.23 20.02
C TRP A 602 2.20 -10.07 20.58
N THR A 603 2.61 -9.80 21.80
CA THR A 603 3.66 -10.60 22.48
C THR A 603 3.23 -12.04 22.62
N LEU A 604 2.05 -12.34 23.16
CA LEU A 604 1.58 -13.71 23.35
C LEU A 604 1.33 -14.43 22.03
N PHE A 605 0.69 -13.76 21.07
CA PHE A 605 0.46 -14.27 19.73
C PHE A 605 1.78 -14.75 19.10
N SER A 606 2.76 -13.86 19.03
CA SER A 606 4.04 -14.13 18.39
C SER A 606 4.87 -15.19 19.11
N LEU A 607 4.86 -15.18 20.44
CA LEU A 607 5.53 -16.21 21.23
C LEU A 607 4.94 -17.59 20.94
N SER A 608 3.61 -17.69 20.78
CA SER A 608 2.95 -18.93 20.41
C SER A 608 3.35 -19.41 19.01
N GLU A 609 3.55 -18.50 18.06
CA GLU A 609 4.03 -18.82 16.69
C GLU A 609 5.47 -19.36 16.72
N VAL A 610 6.36 -18.71 17.47
CA VAL A 610 7.76 -19.14 17.62
C VAL A 610 7.82 -20.50 18.33
N LEU A 611 7.13 -20.68 19.45
CA LEU A 611 7.12 -21.95 20.19
C LEU A 611 6.63 -23.13 19.34
N ALA A 612 5.64 -22.91 18.47
CA ALA A 612 5.15 -23.96 17.56
C ALA A 612 6.17 -24.37 16.48
N ALA A 613 7.12 -23.50 16.17
CA ALA A 613 8.14 -23.74 15.14
C ALA A 613 9.49 -24.19 15.73
N LEU A 614 9.78 -23.85 16.98
CA LEU A 614 11.04 -24.23 17.62
C LEU A 614 11.12 -25.74 17.83
N PRO A 615 12.23 -26.38 17.44
CA PRO A 615 12.49 -27.78 17.77
C PRO A 615 12.47 -28.02 19.28
N GLU A 616 12.09 -29.22 19.71
CA GLU A 616 12.04 -29.58 21.14
C GLU A 616 13.41 -29.43 21.82
N GLN A 617 14.48 -29.66 21.06
CA GLN A 617 15.88 -29.60 21.54
C GLN A 617 16.49 -28.22 21.50
N HIS A 618 15.77 -27.18 21.03
CA HIS A 618 16.29 -25.83 20.95
C HIS A 618 16.63 -25.31 22.35
N ALA A 619 17.84 -24.73 22.50
CA ALA A 619 18.39 -24.31 23.80
C ALA A 619 17.47 -23.34 24.57
N ASP A 620 16.84 -22.38 23.85
CA ASP A 620 16.00 -21.35 24.47
C ASP A 620 14.55 -21.80 24.69
N ARG A 621 14.14 -22.96 24.12
CA ARG A 621 12.73 -23.42 24.20
C ARG A 621 12.22 -23.55 25.65
N PRO A 622 12.97 -24.13 26.64
CA PRO A 622 12.48 -24.21 28.01
C PRO A 622 12.23 -22.85 28.64
N ALA A 623 13.12 -21.86 28.37
CA ALA A 623 12.98 -20.49 28.86
C ALA A 623 11.77 -19.79 28.25
N LEU A 624 11.53 -19.99 26.95
CA LEU A 624 10.37 -19.41 26.25
C LEU A 624 9.06 -20.05 26.68
N ILE A 625 9.00 -21.37 26.94
CA ILE A 625 7.82 -22.02 27.52
C ILE A 625 7.55 -21.49 28.93
N ALA A 626 8.57 -21.31 29.76
CA ALA A 626 8.43 -20.71 31.07
C ALA A 626 7.87 -19.29 30.97
N PHE A 627 8.41 -18.48 30.07
CA PHE A 627 7.93 -17.11 29.84
C PHE A 627 6.50 -17.07 29.32
N PHE A 628 6.14 -17.95 28.38
CA PHE A 628 4.77 -18.10 27.89
C PHE A 628 3.80 -18.41 29.05
N ASN A 629 4.17 -19.33 29.94
CA ASN A 629 3.34 -19.69 31.09
C ASN A 629 3.20 -18.52 32.08
N GLU A 630 4.29 -17.77 32.36
CA GLU A 630 4.24 -16.59 33.22
C GLU A 630 3.29 -15.52 32.67
N LEU A 631 3.38 -15.23 31.37
CA LEU A 631 2.47 -14.29 30.71
C LEU A 631 1.01 -14.76 30.74
N CYS A 632 0.78 -16.04 30.41
CA CYS A 632 -0.56 -16.60 30.43
C CYS A 632 -1.19 -16.59 31.83
N GLU A 633 -0.41 -16.80 32.89
CA GLU A 633 -0.87 -16.67 34.27
C GLU A 633 -1.29 -15.24 34.58
N GLY A 634 -0.46 -14.25 34.18
CA GLY A 634 -0.78 -12.83 34.35
C GLY A 634 -2.06 -12.43 33.60
N TYR A 635 -2.15 -12.81 32.33
CA TYR A 635 -3.33 -12.49 31.52
C TYR A 635 -4.60 -13.17 32.02
N ALA A 636 -4.55 -14.45 32.37
CA ALA A 636 -5.72 -15.17 32.88
C ALA A 636 -6.29 -14.54 34.15
N ALA A 637 -5.43 -13.99 35.02
CA ALA A 637 -5.84 -13.31 36.25
C ALA A 637 -6.57 -11.99 35.99
N LEU A 638 -6.41 -11.38 34.80
CA LEU A 638 -6.96 -10.08 34.42
C LEU A 638 -8.17 -10.19 33.47
N GLN A 639 -8.67 -11.41 33.20
CA GLN A 639 -9.85 -11.57 32.35
C GLN A 639 -11.11 -11.06 33.02
N GLY A 640 -11.81 -10.13 32.35
CA GLY A 640 -13.07 -9.56 32.85
C GLY A 640 -14.23 -10.55 32.92
N GLU A 641 -15.32 -10.14 33.59
CA GLU A 641 -16.53 -10.96 33.73
C GLU A 641 -17.19 -11.25 32.36
N SER A 642 -17.13 -10.31 31.43
CA SER A 642 -17.59 -10.46 30.03
C SER A 642 -16.83 -11.49 29.22
N GLY A 643 -15.63 -11.88 29.69
CA GLY A 643 -14.66 -12.68 28.95
C GLY A 643 -13.60 -11.85 28.22
N LEU A 644 -13.78 -10.53 28.12
CA LEU A 644 -12.84 -9.62 27.48
C LEU A 644 -11.79 -9.10 28.46
N TRP A 645 -10.74 -8.49 27.91
CA TRP A 645 -9.72 -7.74 28.64
C TRP A 645 -9.84 -6.25 28.36
N HIS A 646 -9.40 -5.47 29.33
CA HIS A 646 -9.43 -4.02 29.25
C HIS A 646 -8.29 -3.48 28.37
N GLN A 647 -8.47 -2.27 27.83
CA GLN A 647 -7.52 -1.56 27.01
C GLN A 647 -6.16 -1.39 27.71
N VAL A 648 -6.18 -1.05 29.00
CA VAL A 648 -5.03 -1.11 29.89
C VAL A 648 -5.29 -2.25 30.88
N LEU A 649 -4.52 -3.33 30.75
CA LEU A 649 -4.85 -4.64 31.33
C LEU A 649 -5.11 -4.63 32.84
N ASN A 650 -4.38 -3.81 33.60
CA ASN A 650 -4.47 -3.71 35.04
C ASN A 650 -5.38 -2.55 35.53
N GLU A 651 -6.11 -1.91 34.59
CA GLU A 651 -7.05 -0.80 34.91
C GLU A 651 -8.45 -1.16 34.40
N PRO A 652 -9.30 -1.76 35.27
CA PRO A 652 -10.63 -2.25 34.92
C PRO A 652 -11.64 -1.15 34.57
N ASP A 653 -11.32 0.10 34.83
CA ASP A 653 -12.15 1.25 34.47
C ASP A 653 -11.99 1.68 33.01
N THR A 654 -10.94 1.17 32.30
CA THR A 654 -10.75 1.39 30.86
C THR A 654 -11.71 0.52 30.06
N TYR A 655 -11.97 0.88 28.79
CA TYR A 655 -12.89 0.08 27.98
C TYR A 655 -12.36 -1.33 27.68
N GLU A 656 -13.28 -2.27 27.46
CA GLU A 656 -12.96 -3.66 27.06
C GLU A 656 -12.54 -3.66 25.58
N GLU A 657 -11.34 -4.19 25.30
CA GLU A 657 -10.72 -4.12 23.96
C GLU A 657 -10.75 -5.48 23.25
N ALA A 658 -11.30 -5.49 22.05
CA ALA A 658 -11.63 -6.73 21.35
C ALA A 658 -10.41 -7.40 20.70
N SER A 659 -9.43 -6.65 20.19
CA SER A 659 -8.29 -7.26 19.49
C SER A 659 -7.34 -7.99 20.44
N CYS A 660 -7.02 -7.42 21.61
CA CYS A 660 -6.20 -8.12 22.61
C CYS A 660 -6.92 -9.36 23.16
N THR A 661 -8.23 -9.29 23.34
CA THR A 661 -9.06 -10.42 23.76
C THR A 661 -8.93 -11.58 22.77
N ALA A 662 -9.03 -11.31 21.48
CA ALA A 662 -8.86 -12.32 20.43
C ALA A 662 -7.44 -12.92 20.43
N MET A 663 -6.40 -12.09 20.65
CA MET A 663 -5.01 -12.55 20.71
C MET A 663 -4.75 -13.45 21.94
N PHE A 664 -5.34 -13.13 23.08
CA PHE A 664 -5.24 -13.97 24.26
C PHE A 664 -6.00 -15.29 24.08
N ALA A 665 -7.20 -15.25 23.51
CA ALA A 665 -7.94 -16.46 23.15
C ALA A 665 -7.13 -17.38 22.23
N TYR A 666 -6.49 -16.79 21.19
CA TYR A 666 -5.60 -17.50 20.27
C TYR A 666 -4.41 -18.14 20.99
N GLY A 667 -3.68 -17.37 21.80
CA GLY A 667 -2.50 -17.85 22.51
C GLY A 667 -2.83 -18.96 23.50
N PHE A 668 -3.92 -18.81 24.28
CA PHE A 668 -4.39 -19.84 25.22
C PHE A 668 -4.79 -21.12 24.48
N ALA A 669 -5.58 -21.02 23.41
CA ALA A 669 -6.00 -22.17 22.60
C ALA A 669 -4.79 -22.96 22.06
N ARG A 670 -3.77 -22.25 21.58
CA ARG A 670 -2.52 -22.88 21.12
C ARG A 670 -1.77 -23.55 22.25
N GLY A 671 -1.62 -22.88 23.39
CA GLY A 671 -0.97 -23.46 24.57
C GLY A 671 -1.62 -24.78 25.05
N VAL A 672 -2.96 -24.84 25.00
CA VAL A 672 -3.73 -26.06 25.28
C VAL A 672 -3.45 -27.14 24.22
N ARG A 673 -3.57 -26.77 22.95
CA ARG A 673 -3.45 -27.71 21.83
C ARG A 673 -2.05 -28.30 21.69
N PHE A 674 -1.02 -27.50 21.93
CA PHE A 674 0.38 -27.92 21.87
C PHE A 674 0.94 -28.50 23.18
N GLY A 675 0.13 -28.50 24.26
CA GLY A 675 0.52 -29.12 25.53
C GLY A 675 1.57 -28.31 26.32
N TRP A 676 1.59 -26.99 26.21
CA TRP A 676 2.56 -26.14 26.92
C TRP A 676 2.15 -25.82 28.36
N PHE A 677 0.90 -26.11 28.74
CA PHE A 677 0.38 -25.87 30.08
C PHE A 677 0.39 -27.11 30.96
N LYS A 678 0.69 -26.91 32.24
CA LYS A 678 0.53 -27.94 33.27
C LYS A 678 -0.94 -28.17 33.65
N LYS A 679 -1.78 -27.12 33.53
CA LYS A 679 -3.22 -27.12 33.81
C LYS A 679 -3.97 -26.54 32.61
N PRO A 680 -4.11 -27.31 31.52
CA PRO A 680 -4.69 -26.80 30.28
C PRO A 680 -6.16 -26.41 30.40
N GLU A 681 -6.92 -27.02 31.34
CA GLU A 681 -8.35 -26.75 31.55
C GLU A 681 -8.65 -25.30 31.90
N VAL A 682 -7.79 -24.64 32.68
CA VAL A 682 -7.96 -23.24 33.06
C VAL A 682 -7.89 -22.31 31.83
N TYR A 683 -6.92 -22.54 30.96
CA TYR A 683 -6.70 -21.75 29.77
C TYR A 683 -7.67 -22.09 28.63
N ALA A 684 -8.13 -23.37 28.57
CA ALA A 684 -9.19 -23.77 27.68
C ALA A 684 -10.51 -23.04 28.00
N GLU A 685 -10.82 -22.94 29.30
CA GLU A 685 -12.01 -22.23 29.74
C GLU A 685 -11.88 -20.71 29.50
N ALA A 686 -10.73 -20.10 29.83
CA ALA A 686 -10.48 -18.70 29.56
C ALA A 686 -10.57 -18.37 28.07
N SER A 687 -10.04 -19.23 27.19
CA SER A 687 -10.13 -19.08 25.74
C SER A 687 -11.58 -19.16 25.22
N ARG A 688 -12.38 -20.13 25.72
CA ARG A 688 -13.80 -20.26 25.37
C ARG A 688 -14.61 -19.05 25.85
N LYS A 689 -14.39 -18.62 27.08
CA LYS A 689 -15.04 -17.44 27.67
C LYS A 689 -14.73 -16.17 26.86
N ALA A 690 -13.47 -16.02 26.41
CA ALA A 690 -13.06 -14.91 25.57
C ALA A 690 -13.79 -14.93 24.21
N TRP A 691 -13.84 -16.07 23.54
CA TRP A 691 -14.54 -16.20 22.28
C TRP A 691 -16.04 -15.95 22.41
N GLN A 692 -16.68 -16.49 23.44
CA GLN A 692 -18.08 -16.22 23.75
C GLN A 692 -18.32 -14.71 24.03
N GLY A 693 -17.44 -14.09 24.77
CA GLY A 693 -17.50 -12.63 25.02
C GLY A 693 -17.40 -11.83 23.71
N LEU A 694 -16.44 -12.15 22.85
CA LEU A 694 -16.28 -11.50 21.55
C LEU A 694 -17.53 -11.61 20.67
N THR A 695 -18.14 -12.79 20.60
CA THR A 695 -19.36 -13.03 19.82
C THR A 695 -20.59 -12.31 20.41
N ARG A 696 -20.58 -12.01 21.72
CA ARG A 696 -21.66 -11.29 22.39
C ARG A 696 -21.56 -9.78 22.31
N VAL A 697 -20.36 -9.20 22.43
CA VAL A 697 -20.20 -7.76 22.61
C VAL A 697 -19.35 -7.06 21.55
N ALA A 698 -18.56 -7.80 20.77
CA ALA A 698 -17.63 -7.21 19.80
C ALA A 698 -17.95 -7.55 18.34
N ILE A 699 -18.66 -8.66 18.06
CA ILE A 699 -19.04 -9.04 16.70
C ILE A 699 -20.54 -8.95 16.55
N ASP A 700 -21.02 -8.07 15.67
CA ASP A 700 -22.44 -7.95 15.40
C ASP A 700 -22.96 -9.03 14.44
N ARG A 701 -24.28 -9.18 14.33
CA ARG A 701 -24.94 -10.20 13.49
C ARG A 701 -24.65 -10.11 12.01
N GLN A 702 -24.12 -8.98 11.53
CA GLN A 702 -23.70 -8.75 10.14
C GLN A 702 -22.22 -9.08 9.92
N GLY A 703 -21.46 -9.37 10.98
CA GLY A 703 -20.03 -9.63 10.93
C GLY A 703 -19.18 -8.36 11.00
N ASN A 704 -19.73 -7.22 11.44
CA ASN A 704 -18.90 -6.09 11.77
C ASN A 704 -18.20 -6.34 13.10
N VAL A 705 -16.95 -5.91 13.19
CA VAL A 705 -16.12 -6.04 14.37
C VAL A 705 -16.01 -4.67 15.04
N HIS A 706 -16.37 -4.59 16.29
CA HIS A 706 -16.37 -3.41 17.14
C HIS A 706 -15.36 -3.57 18.28
N GLY A 707 -15.08 -2.47 18.98
CA GLY A 707 -14.23 -2.49 20.18
C GLY A 707 -12.75 -2.70 19.90
N VAL A 708 -12.28 -2.48 18.69
CA VAL A 708 -10.88 -2.54 18.30
C VAL A 708 -10.29 -1.14 18.33
N CYS A 709 -9.28 -0.90 19.16
CA CYS A 709 -8.61 0.40 19.17
C CYS A 709 -7.83 0.66 17.87
N SER A 710 -7.73 1.91 17.47
CA SER A 710 -6.95 2.34 16.32
C SER A 710 -5.43 2.11 16.52
N GLY A 711 -4.60 2.48 15.53
CA GLY A 711 -3.14 2.43 15.66
C GLY A 711 -2.66 3.36 16.79
N SER A 712 -1.76 2.86 17.63
CA SER A 712 -1.32 3.58 18.83
C SER A 712 -0.02 4.35 18.63
N ARG A 713 0.09 5.49 19.33
CA ARG A 713 1.35 6.05 19.83
C ARG A 713 1.62 5.44 21.20
N TYR A 714 2.53 6.03 22.00
CA TYR A 714 2.74 5.61 23.38
C TYR A 714 2.71 6.80 24.34
N ALA A 715 2.38 6.52 25.58
CA ALA A 715 2.41 7.49 26.65
C ALA A 715 2.88 6.84 27.96
N PHE A 716 3.29 7.68 28.92
CA PHE A 716 3.61 7.27 30.30
C PHE A 716 2.39 7.32 31.23
N THR A 717 1.19 7.54 30.67
CA THR A 717 -0.09 7.57 31.40
C THR A 717 -1.09 6.69 30.69
N SER A 718 -1.96 6.03 31.44
CA SER A 718 -3.07 5.23 30.92
C SER A 718 -4.16 6.07 30.26
N GLU A 719 -4.28 7.35 30.65
CA GLU A 719 -5.29 8.27 30.13
C GLU A 719 -5.27 8.36 28.60
N TYR A 720 -4.07 8.43 27.99
CA TYR A 720 -3.94 8.40 26.54
C TYR A 720 -4.61 7.16 25.91
N TYR A 721 -4.36 5.98 26.49
CA TYR A 721 -4.88 4.72 25.94
C TYR A 721 -6.39 4.59 26.10
N ASP A 722 -6.97 5.19 27.17
CA ASP A 722 -8.39 5.12 27.47
C ASP A 722 -9.20 6.23 26.78
N LYS A 723 -8.66 7.47 26.74
CA LYS A 723 -9.43 8.64 26.28
C LYS A 723 -9.11 9.09 24.87
N ASP A 724 -7.84 8.99 24.44
CA ASP A 724 -7.40 9.51 23.16
C ASP A 724 -7.32 8.41 22.09
N LEU A 725 -7.06 7.16 22.49
CA LEU A 725 -6.98 6.02 21.58
C LEU A 725 -8.36 5.35 21.44
N LEU A 726 -9.17 5.89 20.53
CA LEU A 726 -10.55 5.44 20.32
C LEU A 726 -10.64 4.14 19.52
N THR A 727 -11.78 3.47 19.66
CA THR A 727 -12.10 2.27 18.88
C THR A 727 -12.62 2.61 17.48
N VAL A 728 -12.31 1.74 16.52
CA VAL A 728 -12.74 1.85 15.11
C VAL A 728 -13.47 0.58 14.70
N THR A 729 -14.67 0.73 14.17
CA THR A 729 -15.43 -0.41 13.64
C THR A 729 -14.75 -0.97 12.38
N ASN A 730 -14.63 -2.29 12.29
CA ASN A 730 -13.97 -2.99 11.20
C ASN A 730 -12.50 -2.60 10.99
N ASP A 731 -11.81 -2.22 12.05
CA ASP A 731 -10.37 -1.99 11.97
C ASP A 731 -9.61 -3.27 11.60
N ASN A 732 -8.68 -3.16 10.68
CA ASN A 732 -7.92 -4.30 10.15
C ASN A 732 -7.08 -5.04 11.19
N HIS A 733 -6.70 -4.38 12.30
CA HIS A 733 -6.04 -5.08 13.42
C HIS A 733 -6.97 -6.11 14.06
N GLY A 734 -8.27 -5.84 14.10
CA GLY A 734 -9.25 -6.70 14.75
C GLY A 734 -9.77 -7.81 13.85
N ILE A 735 -10.12 -7.52 12.60
CA ILE A 735 -10.79 -8.49 11.72
C ILE A 735 -9.95 -9.76 11.54
N GLY A 736 -8.66 -9.60 11.22
CA GLY A 736 -7.77 -10.74 11.00
C GLY A 736 -7.57 -11.58 12.26
N ILE A 737 -7.35 -10.93 13.39
CA ILE A 737 -7.12 -11.65 14.65
C ILE A 737 -8.39 -12.32 15.18
N MET A 738 -9.59 -11.77 14.93
CA MET A 738 -10.86 -12.46 15.20
C MET A 738 -10.96 -13.78 14.45
N MET A 739 -10.63 -13.77 13.15
CA MET A 739 -10.61 -14.98 12.33
C MET A 739 -9.59 -15.99 12.83
N LEU A 740 -8.39 -15.55 13.21
CA LEU A 740 -7.35 -16.40 13.78
C LEU A 740 -7.78 -17.01 15.13
N ALA A 741 -8.37 -16.18 16.01
CA ALA A 741 -8.86 -16.64 17.30
C ALA A 741 -9.96 -17.71 17.15
N GLY A 742 -10.98 -17.44 16.32
CA GLY A 742 -12.05 -18.40 16.06
C GLY A 742 -11.53 -19.74 15.51
N THR A 743 -10.58 -19.66 14.57
CA THR A 743 -9.95 -20.85 14.00
C THR A 743 -9.20 -21.68 15.05
N GLU A 744 -8.42 -21.05 15.93
CA GLU A 744 -7.66 -21.78 16.96
C GLU A 744 -8.57 -22.27 18.11
N VAL A 745 -9.62 -21.53 18.48
CA VAL A 745 -10.64 -21.99 19.44
C VAL A 745 -11.33 -23.26 18.92
N ALA A 746 -11.72 -23.26 17.65
CA ALA A 746 -12.32 -24.45 17.02
C ALA A 746 -11.37 -25.67 17.03
N ARG A 747 -10.10 -25.45 16.64
CA ARG A 747 -9.08 -26.51 16.67
C ARG A 747 -8.80 -27.02 18.08
N MET A 748 -8.83 -26.14 19.08
CA MET A 748 -8.69 -26.53 20.48
C MET A 748 -9.87 -27.41 20.93
N GLN A 749 -11.10 -27.04 20.58
CA GLN A 749 -12.30 -27.82 20.91
C GLN A 749 -12.23 -29.20 20.28
N GLN A 750 -11.92 -29.33 19.01
CA GLN A 750 -11.71 -30.57 18.31
C GLN A 750 -10.62 -31.45 18.97
N HIS A 751 -9.50 -30.82 19.36
CA HIS A 751 -8.42 -31.51 20.07
C HIS A 751 -8.86 -32.10 21.43
N LEU A 752 -9.65 -31.34 22.19
CA LEU A 752 -10.16 -31.80 23.50
C LEU A 752 -11.20 -32.93 23.36
N GLU A 753 -12.08 -32.86 22.36
CA GLU A 753 -13.07 -33.88 22.05
C GLU A 753 -12.40 -35.20 21.64
N GLN A 754 -11.37 -35.15 20.79
CA GLN A 754 -10.60 -36.33 20.38
C GLN A 754 -9.93 -37.04 21.58
N ARG A 755 -9.47 -36.29 22.58
CA ARG A 755 -8.87 -36.84 23.80
C ARG A 755 -9.88 -37.44 24.75
N GLN A 756 -11.12 -37.01 24.72
CA GLN A 756 -12.22 -37.55 25.54
C GLN A 756 -12.92 -38.75 24.90
N SER A 757 -12.68 -39.03 23.62
CA SER A 757 -13.28 -40.14 22.90
C SER A 757 -12.75 -41.50 23.42
N PRO A 758 -13.60 -42.53 23.65
CA PRO A 758 -13.20 -43.82 24.25
C PRO A 758 -12.15 -44.62 23.48
N ALA A 759 -11.89 -44.27 22.22
CA ALA A 759 -10.85 -44.91 21.42
C ALA A 759 -9.40 -44.52 21.86
N ALA A 760 -9.20 -43.35 22.47
CA ALA A 760 -7.89 -42.89 22.94
C ALA A 760 -7.47 -43.54 24.30
N VAL A 761 -8.43 -44.01 25.08
CA VAL A 761 -8.20 -44.68 26.39
C VAL A 761 -7.66 -46.10 26.25
N ARG A 762 -7.69 -46.68 25.04
CA ARG A 762 -7.20 -48.07 24.77
C ARG A 762 -5.74 -48.14 24.30
N SER A 763 -5.06 -47.03 24.14
CA SER A 763 -3.67 -46.95 23.65
C SER A 763 -2.68 -46.25 24.60
N SER A 764 -3.05 -46.00 25.86
CA SER A 764 -2.16 -45.49 26.92
C SER A 764 -1.74 -46.58 27.91
#